data_604edbd8cd54b983063c2ed4fbe17afa
#
_entry.id   604edbd8cd54b983063c2ed4fbe17afa
#
_cell.length_a   1.000
_cell.length_b   1.000
_cell.length_c   1.000
_cell.angle_alpha   90.00
_cell.angle_beta   90.00
_cell.angle_gamma   90.00
#
_symmetry.space_group_name_H-M   'P 1'
#
loop_
_entity.id
_entity.type
_entity.pdbx_description
1 polymer ?
#
loop_
_entity_poly.entity_id
_entity_poly.type
_entity_poly.pdbx_seq_one_letter_code
_entity_poly.pdbx_strand_id
1 'polypeptide(L)'
;MRRGPLAGQYPAAAAMVICALIPYLALSGALQPLTPIIAKQLGMSPQTMSLSSGLANAAYALGTVLAVLFAQHLPQRRMLVGYTALLVIGTVLAAAARDPGMYIVGHVLQGLCTSLLLIAAVPPLVIGYPASKLRISAVVMNIGIFGAVTLGPTIGGLQAQADAWRPLFWIIAAIAALALLLAVLTFEDTPPASPDAQRDLPAIPLAAVGCVAAFFGAAELLTHRFLGAETIAPLLGGLAAIAILIVYQFRTKHPLLAVRAMLTSTMPAAGIVLALCAAGASVSATALTAAALTGHYSPIHLGLLYLPEAGGAVITAILLGVVINKRALHYFPVVGMVFLAAGIAVFRIHVPSSQAATLIGSGLSGIGLGATVVPALFVAGFSVRAPDLQRVFAIIELLRAVAAFMLVPVLAHFGATVGGSPDAGTGIALWIALGIALSGGLGFVALYALGGARAQAPDLERFLAGKDAAWYSPPLLARARHSGVSGLPSIRKAQADLASAYAKAGTTGTPYRPVLFAYDGSDLAKLAIDQAGRMLAPGQDALVVCVWQPADVGFRPTSAPHMDADNASEVRMAAEGTAAYGGSLAEKAGFRTQSVAIQAAVAWSGILKVAEERDASLIVLGSHRRDDPLSHLLGSVAAGVVAHSEAGVLVVHS
;
A
#
# COMPACT_ATOMS: atom_id res chain seq x y z
N MET A 1 -32.98 -5.01 -5.06
CA MET A 1 -31.66 -4.52 -5.55
C MET A 1 -31.77 -4.28 -7.05
N ARG A 2 -31.49 -3.08 -7.55
CA ARG A 2 -31.45 -2.81 -8.99
C ARG A 2 -30.13 -3.34 -9.53
N ARG A 3 -30.19 -4.34 -10.40
CA ARG A 3 -29.02 -4.86 -11.13
C ARG A 3 -28.89 -4.10 -12.44
N GLY A 4 -27.68 -3.59 -12.71
CA GLY A 4 -27.38 -3.06 -14.04
C GLY A 4 -27.29 -4.20 -15.08
N PRO A 5 -27.57 -3.96 -16.36
CA PRO A 5 -27.53 -4.99 -17.40
C PRO A 5 -26.14 -5.60 -17.62
N LEU A 6 -25.07 -4.91 -17.21
CA LEU A 6 -23.68 -5.38 -17.29
C LEU A 6 -23.12 -5.75 -15.90
N ALA A 7 -24.00 -5.93 -14.89
CA ALA A 7 -23.57 -6.25 -13.53
C ALA A 7 -22.82 -7.59 -13.48
N GLY A 8 -21.70 -7.62 -12.74
CA GLY A 8 -20.82 -8.78 -12.63
C GLY A 8 -19.90 -9.01 -13.83
N GLN A 9 -20.02 -8.25 -14.92
CA GLN A 9 -19.12 -8.37 -16.08
C GLN A 9 -17.81 -7.64 -15.83
N TYR A 10 -16.73 -8.39 -15.65
CA TYR A 10 -15.38 -7.85 -15.43
C TYR A 10 -14.94 -6.82 -16.52
N PRO A 11 -15.11 -7.07 -17.84
CA PRO A 11 -14.67 -6.12 -18.86
C PRO A 11 -15.34 -4.75 -18.73
N ALA A 12 -16.62 -4.71 -18.38
CA ALA A 12 -17.35 -3.46 -18.20
C ALA A 12 -16.87 -2.68 -16.97
N ALA A 13 -16.60 -3.38 -15.86
CA ALA A 13 -16.04 -2.77 -14.67
C ALA A 13 -14.62 -2.24 -14.92
N ALA A 14 -13.77 -2.99 -15.60
CA ALA A 14 -12.41 -2.58 -15.98
C ALA A 14 -12.43 -1.36 -16.91
N ALA A 15 -13.30 -1.35 -17.93
CA ALA A 15 -13.47 -0.22 -18.84
C ALA A 15 -13.95 1.03 -18.09
N MET A 16 -14.89 0.88 -17.14
CA MET A 16 -15.35 2.00 -16.31
C MET A 16 -14.20 2.59 -15.49
N VAL A 17 -13.37 1.75 -14.86
CA VAL A 17 -12.23 2.21 -14.07
C VAL A 17 -11.23 2.99 -14.95
N ILE A 18 -10.87 2.46 -16.12
CA ILE A 18 -9.98 3.15 -17.06
C ILE A 18 -10.59 4.50 -17.46
N CYS A 19 -11.83 4.53 -17.92
CA CYS A 19 -12.51 5.76 -18.36
C CYS A 19 -12.69 6.78 -17.21
N ALA A 20 -12.78 6.33 -15.96
CA ALA A 20 -12.89 7.19 -14.79
C ALA A 20 -11.55 7.84 -14.40
N LEU A 21 -10.43 7.17 -14.62
CA LEU A 21 -9.10 7.64 -14.24
C LEU A 21 -8.46 8.55 -15.29
N ILE A 22 -8.68 8.28 -16.58
CA ILE A 22 -8.10 9.04 -17.71
C ILE A 22 -8.31 10.57 -17.59
N PRO A 23 -9.51 11.09 -17.27
CA PRO A 23 -9.82 12.52 -17.38
C PRO A 23 -8.81 13.46 -16.70
N TYR A 24 -8.52 13.23 -15.44
CA TYR A 24 -7.59 14.09 -14.71
C TYR A 24 -6.13 13.68 -14.88
N LEU A 25 -5.85 12.38 -14.93
CA LEU A 25 -4.49 11.87 -15.01
C LEU A 25 -3.84 12.19 -16.36
N ALA A 26 -4.59 12.10 -17.47
CA ALA A 26 -4.09 12.53 -18.78
C ALA A 26 -3.86 14.06 -18.83
N LEU A 27 -4.75 14.83 -18.22
CA LEU A 27 -4.57 16.28 -18.11
C LEU A 27 -3.35 16.65 -17.28
N SER A 28 -3.07 15.97 -16.18
CA SER A 28 -1.90 16.26 -15.33
C SER A 28 -0.58 16.23 -16.11
N GLY A 29 -0.46 15.33 -17.09
CA GLY A 29 0.68 15.30 -18.03
C GLY A 29 0.57 16.30 -19.20
N ALA A 30 -0.65 16.58 -19.66
CA ALA A 30 -0.89 17.43 -20.83
C ALA A 30 -0.86 18.94 -20.53
N LEU A 31 -1.09 19.35 -19.29
CA LEU A 31 -1.24 20.76 -18.92
C LEU A 31 0.03 21.57 -19.10
N GLN A 32 1.23 21.00 -18.96
CA GLN A 32 2.47 21.75 -19.05
C GLN A 32 2.59 22.54 -20.36
N PRO A 33 2.48 21.95 -21.57
CA PRO A 33 2.52 22.68 -22.81
C PRO A 33 1.27 23.55 -23.07
N LEU A 34 0.13 23.23 -22.42
CA LEU A 34 -1.13 23.95 -22.59
C LEU A 34 -1.29 25.15 -21.66
N THR A 35 -0.58 25.18 -20.54
CA THR A 35 -0.68 26.23 -19.51
C THR A 35 -0.59 27.64 -20.06
N PRO A 36 0.39 28.02 -20.92
CA PRO A 36 0.48 29.37 -21.46
C PRO A 36 -0.69 29.72 -22.38
N ILE A 37 -1.22 28.76 -23.13
CA ILE A 37 -2.36 28.96 -24.03
C ILE A 37 -3.65 29.18 -23.23
N ILE A 38 -3.89 28.35 -22.24
CA ILE A 38 -5.06 28.48 -21.34
C ILE A 38 -5.00 29.81 -20.60
N ALA A 39 -3.85 30.15 -20.03
CA ALA A 39 -3.66 31.40 -19.30
C ALA A 39 -3.94 32.62 -20.19
N LYS A 40 -3.41 32.63 -21.41
CA LYS A 40 -3.64 33.71 -22.39
C LYS A 40 -5.11 33.82 -22.78
N GLN A 41 -5.77 32.70 -23.11
CA GLN A 41 -7.15 32.72 -23.61
C GLN A 41 -8.18 33.02 -22.52
N LEU A 42 -7.90 32.69 -21.24
CA LEU A 42 -8.77 32.97 -20.10
C LEU A 42 -8.37 34.22 -19.31
N GLY A 43 -7.32 34.93 -19.71
CA GLY A 43 -6.82 36.11 -19.01
C GLY A 43 -6.28 35.81 -17.60
N MET A 44 -5.69 34.63 -17.40
CA MET A 44 -5.14 34.19 -16.11
C MET A 44 -3.70 34.63 -15.95
N SER A 45 -3.35 35.16 -14.76
CA SER A 45 -1.96 35.39 -14.42
C SER A 45 -1.24 34.04 -14.18
N PRO A 46 0.10 34.00 -14.29
CA PRO A 46 0.87 32.78 -13.94
C PRO A 46 0.58 32.29 -12.52
N GLN A 47 0.40 33.23 -11.58
CA GLN A 47 0.02 32.88 -10.19
C GLN A 47 -1.37 32.24 -10.12
N THR A 48 -2.38 32.81 -10.79
CA THR A 48 -3.74 32.23 -10.81
C THR A 48 -3.72 30.83 -11.42
N MET A 49 -2.92 30.60 -12.45
CA MET A 49 -2.79 29.29 -13.09
C MET A 49 -2.11 28.27 -12.18
N SER A 50 -1.05 28.68 -11.48
CA SER A 50 -0.38 27.85 -10.47
C SER A 50 -1.33 27.48 -9.32
N LEU A 51 -2.09 28.45 -8.81
CA LEU A 51 -3.10 28.23 -7.78
C LEU A 51 -4.21 27.29 -8.24
N SER A 52 -4.66 27.41 -9.49
CA SER A 52 -5.63 26.47 -10.08
C SER A 52 -5.14 25.03 -10.01
N SER A 53 -3.91 24.80 -10.45
CA SER A 53 -3.28 23.47 -10.42
C SER A 53 -3.05 23.00 -8.97
N GLY A 54 -2.59 23.89 -8.09
CA GLY A 54 -2.39 23.60 -6.67
C GLY A 54 -3.70 23.19 -5.97
N LEU A 55 -4.79 23.92 -6.20
CA LEU A 55 -6.11 23.60 -5.65
C LEU A 55 -6.68 22.28 -6.19
N ALA A 56 -6.49 21.99 -7.47
CA ALA A 56 -6.91 20.71 -8.07
C ALA A 56 -6.14 19.53 -7.46
N ASN A 57 -4.82 19.68 -7.27
CA ASN A 57 -3.99 18.68 -6.61
C ASN A 57 -4.34 18.52 -5.10
N ALA A 58 -4.65 19.63 -4.42
CA ALA A 58 -5.15 19.59 -3.04
C ALA A 58 -6.49 18.83 -2.93
N ALA A 59 -7.40 19.11 -3.87
CA ALA A 59 -8.68 18.41 -3.95
C ALA A 59 -8.50 16.92 -4.26
N TYR A 60 -7.54 16.57 -5.13
CA TYR A 60 -7.18 15.18 -5.39
C TYR A 60 -6.67 14.50 -4.09
N ALA A 61 -5.75 15.11 -3.37
CA ALA A 61 -5.22 14.57 -2.11
C ALA A 61 -6.32 14.42 -1.04
N LEU A 62 -7.17 15.44 -0.86
CA LEU A 62 -8.31 15.40 0.06
C LEU A 62 -9.32 14.30 -0.31
N GLY A 63 -9.59 14.13 -1.61
CA GLY A 63 -10.54 13.14 -2.11
C GLY A 63 -10.16 11.71 -1.74
N THR A 64 -8.87 11.39 -1.55
CA THR A 64 -8.44 10.06 -1.08
C THR A 64 -8.98 9.75 0.32
N VAL A 65 -8.99 10.72 1.22
CA VAL A 65 -9.51 10.59 2.59
C VAL A 65 -11.04 10.52 2.57
N LEU A 66 -11.68 11.42 1.82
CA LEU A 66 -13.14 11.46 1.70
C LEU A 66 -13.71 10.19 1.08
N ALA A 67 -13.00 9.57 0.12
CA ALA A 67 -13.44 8.34 -0.52
C ALA A 67 -13.62 7.19 0.48
N VAL A 68 -12.72 7.06 1.46
CA VAL A 68 -12.83 6.03 2.51
C VAL A 68 -14.01 6.31 3.43
N LEU A 69 -14.20 7.58 3.83
CA LEU A 69 -15.34 7.97 4.66
C LEU A 69 -16.66 7.63 3.99
N PHE A 70 -16.82 8.02 2.73
CA PHE A 70 -18.04 7.75 1.99
C PHE A 70 -18.27 6.27 1.73
N ALA A 71 -17.20 5.49 1.46
CA ALA A 71 -17.30 4.06 1.22
C ALA A 71 -17.79 3.27 2.45
N GLN A 72 -17.56 3.78 3.66
CA GLN A 72 -18.10 3.17 4.89
C GLN A 72 -19.62 3.36 5.02
N HIS A 73 -20.17 4.45 4.50
CA HIS A 73 -21.54 4.88 4.78
C HIS A 73 -22.48 4.86 3.58
N LEU A 74 -21.95 4.87 2.35
CA LEU A 74 -22.75 4.95 1.14
C LEU A 74 -22.66 3.65 0.31
N PRO A 75 -23.78 3.25 -0.34
CA PRO A 75 -23.75 2.14 -1.29
C PRO A 75 -22.80 2.41 -2.46
N GLN A 76 -22.03 1.38 -2.86
CA GLN A 76 -20.96 1.51 -3.87
C GLN A 76 -21.48 2.12 -5.19
N ARG A 77 -22.61 1.66 -5.70
CA ARG A 77 -23.19 2.18 -6.95
C ARG A 77 -23.49 3.67 -6.87
N ARG A 78 -24.09 4.13 -5.75
CA ARG A 78 -24.42 5.55 -5.57
C ARG A 78 -23.18 6.42 -5.54
N MET A 79 -22.11 5.94 -4.90
CA MET A 79 -20.82 6.63 -4.90
C MET A 79 -20.25 6.74 -6.30
N LEU A 80 -20.12 5.62 -7.03
CA LEU A 80 -19.51 5.60 -8.34
C LEU A 80 -20.29 6.43 -9.36
N VAL A 81 -21.61 6.33 -9.37
CA VAL A 81 -22.47 7.14 -10.24
C VAL A 81 -22.40 8.62 -9.85
N GLY A 82 -22.45 8.95 -8.55
CA GLY A 82 -22.34 10.34 -8.08
C GLY A 82 -21.00 10.98 -8.42
N TYR A 83 -19.89 10.26 -8.18
CA TYR A 83 -18.55 10.76 -8.48
C TYR A 83 -18.28 10.92 -9.98
N THR A 84 -18.75 9.97 -10.81
CA THR A 84 -18.63 10.09 -12.26
C THR A 84 -19.52 11.20 -12.81
N ALA A 85 -20.71 11.41 -12.27
CA ALA A 85 -21.58 12.54 -12.64
C ALA A 85 -20.91 13.88 -12.30
N LEU A 86 -20.36 14.04 -11.11
CA LEU A 86 -19.59 15.23 -10.73
C LEU A 86 -18.34 15.41 -11.58
N LEU A 87 -17.65 14.33 -11.97
CA LEU A 87 -16.51 14.37 -12.89
C LEU A 87 -16.93 14.91 -14.26
N VAL A 88 -18.06 14.44 -14.79
CA VAL A 88 -18.63 14.98 -16.07
C VAL A 88 -18.90 16.47 -15.93
N ILE A 89 -19.59 16.90 -14.87
CA ILE A 89 -19.89 18.31 -14.62
C ILE A 89 -18.60 19.13 -14.55
N GLY A 90 -17.61 18.69 -13.74
CA GLY A 90 -16.32 19.38 -13.63
C GLY A 90 -15.56 19.47 -14.95
N THR A 91 -15.59 18.39 -15.74
CA THR A 91 -14.89 18.36 -17.04
C THR A 91 -15.57 19.23 -18.07
N VAL A 92 -16.92 19.24 -18.12
CA VAL A 92 -17.69 20.13 -19.00
C VAL A 92 -17.50 21.59 -18.62
N LEU A 93 -17.51 21.91 -17.31
CA LEU A 93 -17.23 23.26 -16.83
C LEU A 93 -15.83 23.73 -17.27
N ALA A 94 -14.82 22.90 -17.11
CA ALA A 94 -13.47 23.25 -17.55
C ALA A 94 -13.39 23.40 -19.08
N ALA A 95 -13.98 22.50 -19.87
CA ALA A 95 -14.00 22.55 -21.33
C ALA A 95 -14.72 23.81 -21.88
N ALA A 96 -15.83 24.19 -21.25
CA ALA A 96 -16.66 25.32 -21.65
C ALA A 96 -16.24 26.64 -20.98
N ALA A 97 -15.17 26.66 -20.20
CA ALA A 97 -14.76 27.81 -19.40
C ALA A 97 -14.55 29.08 -20.27
N ARG A 98 -15.14 30.17 -19.81
CA ARG A 98 -15.03 31.52 -20.41
C ARG A 98 -14.28 32.50 -19.53
N ASP A 99 -14.11 32.17 -18.28
CA ASP A 99 -13.44 32.95 -17.25
C ASP A 99 -12.60 32.04 -16.33
N PRO A 100 -11.63 32.60 -15.58
CA PRO A 100 -10.76 31.86 -14.68
C PRO A 100 -11.53 31.06 -13.63
N GLY A 101 -12.59 31.62 -13.06
CA GLY A 101 -13.36 30.98 -11.99
C GLY A 101 -14.00 29.66 -12.43
N MET A 102 -14.65 29.70 -13.61
CA MET A 102 -15.27 28.51 -14.20
C MET A 102 -14.24 27.41 -14.49
N TYR A 103 -13.06 27.78 -15.00
CA TYR A 103 -11.97 26.83 -15.24
C TYR A 103 -11.46 26.22 -13.91
N ILE A 104 -11.19 27.05 -12.91
CA ILE A 104 -10.68 26.59 -11.60
C ILE A 104 -11.67 25.62 -10.94
N VAL A 105 -12.95 25.96 -10.88
CA VAL A 105 -13.99 25.10 -10.29
C VAL A 105 -14.04 23.76 -11.04
N GLY A 106 -14.05 23.80 -12.38
CA GLY A 106 -14.06 22.58 -13.20
C GLY A 106 -12.83 21.71 -12.93
N HIS A 107 -11.64 22.31 -12.88
CA HIS A 107 -10.38 21.59 -12.68
C HIS A 107 -10.25 21.01 -11.24
N VAL A 108 -10.70 21.73 -10.23
CA VAL A 108 -10.78 21.25 -8.84
C VAL A 108 -11.72 20.06 -8.72
N LEU A 109 -12.90 20.11 -9.36
CA LEU A 109 -13.84 18.99 -9.38
C LEU A 109 -13.25 17.77 -10.08
N GLN A 110 -12.50 17.96 -11.19
CA GLN A 110 -11.80 16.85 -11.85
C GLN A 110 -10.80 16.17 -10.90
N GLY A 111 -9.96 16.94 -10.19
CA GLY A 111 -9.00 16.40 -9.23
C GLY A 111 -9.69 15.62 -8.11
N LEU A 112 -10.69 16.23 -7.46
CA LEU A 112 -11.45 15.61 -6.39
C LEU A 112 -12.12 14.30 -6.83
N CYS A 113 -12.87 14.33 -7.93
CA CYS A 113 -13.65 13.18 -8.38
C CYS A 113 -12.76 12.02 -8.84
N THR A 114 -11.60 12.31 -9.44
CA THR A 114 -10.68 11.26 -9.89
C THR A 114 -10.11 10.48 -8.73
N SER A 115 -9.69 11.14 -7.64
CA SER A 115 -9.21 10.44 -6.45
C SER A 115 -10.33 9.69 -5.71
N LEU A 116 -11.53 10.26 -5.64
CA LEU A 116 -12.71 9.57 -5.12
C LEU A 116 -12.98 8.27 -5.91
N LEU A 117 -12.91 8.34 -7.24
CA LEU A 117 -13.11 7.18 -8.13
C LEU A 117 -11.96 6.19 -8.03
N LEU A 118 -10.71 6.63 -7.94
CA LEU A 118 -9.56 5.76 -7.77
C LEU A 118 -9.73 4.87 -6.53
N ILE A 119 -10.06 5.48 -5.39
CA ILE A 119 -10.21 4.76 -4.12
C ILE A 119 -11.51 3.96 -4.04
N ALA A 120 -12.59 4.40 -4.71
CA ALA A 120 -13.88 3.69 -4.67
C ALA A 120 -13.99 2.55 -5.69
N ALA A 121 -13.30 2.63 -6.85
CA ALA A 121 -13.48 1.69 -7.95
C ALA A 121 -12.33 0.67 -8.10
N VAL A 122 -11.08 1.05 -7.78
CA VAL A 122 -9.91 0.17 -7.98
C VAL A 122 -9.88 -1.00 -7.00
N PRO A 123 -10.03 -0.85 -5.68
CA PRO A 123 -10.05 -1.98 -4.76
C PRO A 123 -11.12 -3.02 -5.10
N PRO A 124 -12.38 -2.67 -5.39
CA PRO A 124 -13.39 -3.63 -5.84
C PRO A 124 -13.02 -4.36 -7.14
N LEU A 125 -12.29 -3.72 -8.06
CA LEU A 125 -11.79 -4.39 -9.26
C LEU A 125 -10.75 -5.47 -8.92
N VAL A 126 -9.99 -5.28 -7.84
CA VAL A 126 -8.98 -6.23 -7.36
C VAL A 126 -9.60 -7.38 -6.58
N ILE A 127 -10.50 -7.06 -5.61
CA ILE A 127 -11.03 -8.06 -4.65
C ILE A 127 -12.42 -8.59 -5.01
N GLY A 128 -13.16 -7.92 -5.89
CA GLY A 128 -14.54 -8.29 -6.24
C GLY A 128 -14.67 -9.35 -7.35
N TYR A 129 -13.55 -9.85 -7.88
CA TYR A 129 -13.52 -10.82 -8.97
C TYR A 129 -12.58 -11.99 -8.65
N PRO A 130 -12.73 -13.16 -9.31
CA PRO A 130 -11.88 -14.32 -9.09
C PRO A 130 -10.38 -14.02 -9.27
N ALA A 131 -9.52 -14.76 -8.57
CA ALA A 131 -8.06 -14.60 -8.62
C ALA A 131 -7.47 -14.65 -10.04
N SER A 132 -8.11 -15.36 -10.98
CA SER A 132 -7.72 -15.40 -12.39
C SER A 132 -7.78 -14.03 -13.08
N LYS A 133 -8.61 -13.10 -12.61
CA LYS A 133 -8.74 -11.74 -13.14
C LYS A 133 -7.73 -10.75 -12.56
N LEU A 134 -7.10 -11.07 -11.45
CA LEU A 134 -6.17 -10.18 -10.77
C LEU A 134 -5.02 -9.71 -11.67
N ARG A 135 -4.50 -10.59 -12.54
CA ARG A 135 -3.45 -10.23 -13.51
C ARG A 135 -3.90 -9.09 -14.42
N ILE A 136 -5.12 -9.19 -14.95
CA ILE A 136 -5.69 -8.17 -15.83
C ILE A 136 -6.01 -6.91 -15.02
N SER A 137 -6.52 -7.04 -13.79
CA SER A 137 -6.77 -5.89 -12.92
C SER A 137 -5.50 -5.08 -12.63
N ALA A 138 -4.36 -5.75 -12.41
CA ALA A 138 -3.08 -5.07 -12.22
C ALA A 138 -2.60 -4.33 -13.48
N VAL A 139 -2.77 -4.94 -14.66
CA VAL A 139 -2.47 -4.29 -15.94
C VAL A 139 -3.38 -3.08 -16.15
N VAL A 140 -4.69 -3.24 -15.98
CA VAL A 140 -5.70 -2.17 -16.10
C VAL A 140 -5.38 -1.01 -15.18
N MET A 141 -5.07 -1.28 -13.92
CA MET A 141 -4.73 -0.28 -12.93
C MET A 141 -3.45 0.48 -13.31
N ASN A 142 -2.41 -0.22 -13.73
CA ASN A 142 -1.14 0.40 -14.11
C ASN A 142 -1.29 1.26 -15.38
N ILE A 143 -1.96 0.75 -16.42
CA ILE A 143 -2.23 1.52 -17.65
C ILE A 143 -3.19 2.69 -17.36
N GLY A 144 -4.24 2.48 -16.57
CA GLY A 144 -5.20 3.54 -16.23
C GLY A 144 -4.58 4.71 -15.46
N ILE A 145 -3.59 4.42 -14.61
CA ILE A 145 -2.88 5.46 -13.84
C ILE A 145 -1.72 6.03 -14.66
N PHE A 146 -0.75 5.22 -15.02
CA PHE A 146 0.50 5.71 -15.59
C PHE A 146 0.49 5.82 -17.12
N GLY A 147 -0.25 4.95 -17.81
CA GLY A 147 -0.44 5.10 -19.26
C GLY A 147 -1.11 6.42 -19.61
N ALA A 148 -2.10 6.85 -18.82
CA ALA A 148 -2.77 8.15 -19.05
C ALA A 148 -1.84 9.33 -18.76
N VAL A 149 -1.10 9.30 -17.64
CA VAL A 149 -0.18 10.38 -17.25
C VAL A 149 0.95 10.54 -18.28
N THR A 150 1.58 9.44 -18.68
CA THR A 150 2.76 9.44 -19.58
C THR A 150 2.43 9.75 -21.03
N LEU A 151 1.19 9.54 -21.49
CA LEU A 151 0.71 10.02 -22.79
C LEU A 151 0.39 11.52 -22.78
N GLY A 152 0.19 12.12 -21.61
CA GLY A 152 -0.19 13.51 -21.45
C GLY A 152 0.70 14.50 -22.20
N PRO A 153 2.04 14.47 -22.05
CA PRO A 153 2.93 15.39 -22.75
C PRO A 153 2.78 15.34 -24.27
N THR A 154 2.61 14.15 -24.85
CA THR A 154 2.42 14.00 -26.31
C THR A 154 1.08 14.59 -26.77
N ILE A 155 0.00 14.28 -26.06
CA ILE A 155 -1.35 14.78 -26.36
C ILE A 155 -1.41 16.30 -26.13
N GLY A 156 -0.82 16.80 -25.05
CA GLY A 156 -0.73 18.22 -24.74
C GLY A 156 0.10 18.98 -25.79
N GLY A 157 1.22 18.40 -26.21
CA GLY A 157 2.07 18.97 -27.29
C GLY A 157 1.35 19.09 -28.63
N LEU A 158 0.55 18.07 -29.00
CA LEU A 158 -0.28 18.08 -30.19
C LEU A 158 -1.30 19.24 -30.17
N GLN A 159 -1.99 19.42 -29.05
CA GLN A 159 -2.97 20.48 -28.87
C GLN A 159 -2.31 21.88 -28.79
N ALA A 160 -1.16 21.97 -28.14
CA ALA A 160 -0.39 23.20 -28.03
C ALA A 160 0.13 23.65 -29.42
N GLN A 161 0.51 22.73 -30.29
CA GLN A 161 0.89 23.05 -31.67
C GLN A 161 -0.26 23.66 -32.47
N ALA A 162 -1.50 23.27 -32.13
CA ALA A 162 -2.70 23.82 -32.78
C ALA A 162 -3.25 25.08 -32.08
N ASP A 163 -2.55 25.63 -31.09
CA ASP A 163 -3.01 26.74 -30.22
C ASP A 163 -4.43 26.49 -29.63
N ALA A 164 -4.77 25.24 -29.42
CA ALA A 164 -6.12 24.82 -29.06
C ALA A 164 -6.08 23.82 -27.88
N TRP A 165 -6.66 24.16 -26.74
CA TRP A 165 -6.77 23.28 -25.57
C TRP A 165 -8.17 22.69 -25.39
N ARG A 166 -9.23 23.40 -25.80
CA ARG A 166 -10.63 22.99 -25.63
C ARG A 166 -10.97 21.63 -26.25
N PRO A 167 -10.50 21.27 -27.47
CA PRO A 167 -10.82 19.97 -28.05
C PRO A 167 -10.41 18.79 -27.15
N LEU A 168 -9.24 18.86 -26.51
CA LEU A 168 -8.79 17.87 -25.58
C LEU A 168 -9.75 17.75 -24.39
N PHE A 169 -10.16 18.87 -23.79
CA PHE A 169 -11.08 18.87 -22.65
C PHE A 169 -12.46 18.32 -23.03
N TRP A 170 -12.95 18.55 -24.25
CA TRP A 170 -14.20 17.95 -24.74
C TRP A 170 -14.08 16.44 -24.97
N ILE A 171 -12.95 15.96 -25.47
CA ILE A 171 -12.66 14.52 -25.60
C ILE A 171 -12.67 13.88 -24.22
N ILE A 172 -12.02 14.50 -23.26
CA ILE A 172 -11.99 14.04 -21.85
C ILE A 172 -13.39 14.07 -21.23
N ALA A 173 -14.22 15.07 -21.53
CA ALA A 173 -15.61 15.11 -21.09
C ALA A 173 -16.44 13.94 -21.67
N ALA A 174 -16.21 13.59 -22.93
CA ALA A 174 -16.85 12.41 -23.54
C ALA A 174 -16.40 11.11 -22.87
N ILE A 175 -15.12 10.97 -22.53
CA ILE A 175 -14.59 9.82 -21.78
C ILE A 175 -15.22 9.75 -20.37
N ALA A 176 -15.34 10.88 -19.69
CA ALA A 176 -16.02 10.94 -18.38
C ALA A 176 -17.51 10.58 -18.48
N ALA A 177 -18.20 11.01 -19.54
CA ALA A 177 -19.58 10.63 -19.80
C ALA A 177 -19.74 9.12 -20.08
N LEU A 178 -18.78 8.52 -20.80
CA LEU A 178 -18.71 7.08 -21.00
C LEU A 178 -18.47 6.35 -19.66
N ALA A 179 -17.60 6.86 -18.79
CA ALA A 179 -17.42 6.32 -17.45
C ALA A 179 -18.72 6.35 -16.63
N LEU A 180 -19.48 7.46 -16.71
CA LEU A 180 -20.79 7.57 -16.06
C LEU A 180 -21.78 6.54 -16.59
N LEU A 181 -21.88 6.38 -17.91
CA LEU A 181 -22.74 5.38 -18.52
C LEU A 181 -22.36 3.98 -18.04
N LEU A 182 -21.08 3.63 -18.06
CA LEU A 182 -20.58 2.34 -17.58
C LEU A 182 -20.84 2.15 -16.08
N ALA A 183 -20.69 3.17 -15.25
CA ALA A 183 -20.99 3.11 -13.82
C ALA A 183 -22.47 2.77 -13.56
N VAL A 184 -23.38 3.41 -14.31
CA VAL A 184 -24.82 3.14 -14.21
C VAL A 184 -25.17 1.71 -14.63
N LEU A 185 -24.53 1.20 -15.69
CA LEU A 185 -24.85 -0.12 -16.28
C LEU A 185 -24.18 -1.29 -15.56
N THR A 186 -23.03 -1.09 -14.91
CA THR A 186 -22.18 -2.18 -14.42
C THR A 186 -22.35 -2.47 -12.93
N PHE A 187 -22.57 -1.45 -12.09
CA PHE A 187 -22.55 -1.64 -10.64
C PHE A 187 -23.93 -1.91 -10.05
N GLU A 188 -23.95 -2.79 -9.04
CA GLU A 188 -25.12 -3.12 -8.25
C GLU A 188 -25.22 -2.26 -6.99
N ASP A 189 -26.41 -2.16 -6.42
CA ASP A 189 -26.65 -1.44 -5.15
C ASP A 189 -26.27 -2.37 -3.98
N THR A 190 -24.96 -2.51 -3.72
CA THR A 190 -24.46 -3.24 -2.57
C THR A 190 -24.54 -2.36 -1.32
N PRO A 191 -24.92 -2.92 -0.16
CA PRO A 191 -24.93 -2.15 1.08
C PRO A 191 -23.54 -1.67 1.44
N PRO A 192 -23.41 -0.56 2.18
CA PRO A 192 -22.10 -0.06 2.63
C PRO A 192 -21.41 -1.06 3.54
N ALA A 193 -20.07 -1.02 3.54
CA ALA A 193 -19.24 -1.99 4.26
C ALA A 193 -19.43 -1.95 5.79
N SER A 194 -19.75 -0.78 6.35
CA SER A 194 -19.91 -0.58 7.80
C SER A 194 -20.87 0.59 8.07
N PRO A 195 -22.21 0.42 7.88
CA PRO A 195 -23.16 1.52 8.00
C PRO A 195 -23.19 2.16 9.40
N ASP A 196 -22.90 1.36 10.43
CA ASP A 196 -22.90 1.78 11.84
C ASP A 196 -21.52 2.26 12.34
N ALA A 197 -20.52 2.35 11.44
CA ALA A 197 -19.20 2.84 11.82
C ALA A 197 -19.28 4.30 12.31
N GLN A 198 -18.61 4.59 13.42
CA GLN A 198 -18.49 5.97 13.90
C GLN A 198 -17.77 6.82 12.85
N ARG A 199 -18.36 7.97 12.53
CA ARG A 199 -17.74 8.93 11.59
C ARG A 199 -16.57 9.60 12.26
N ASP A 200 -15.40 9.47 11.66
CA ASP A 200 -14.18 10.15 12.10
C ASP A 200 -14.20 11.61 11.59
N LEU A 201 -15.06 12.43 12.21
CA LEU A 201 -15.25 13.83 11.81
C LEU A 201 -13.98 14.69 11.96
N PRO A 202 -13.12 14.52 12.99
CA PRO A 202 -11.88 15.31 13.10
C PRO A 202 -10.86 15.07 11.98
N ALA A 203 -10.89 13.91 11.31
CA ALA A 203 -9.99 13.63 10.20
C ALA A 203 -10.24 14.54 8.98
N ILE A 204 -11.50 14.96 8.76
CA ILE A 204 -11.88 15.75 7.59
C ILE A 204 -11.25 17.14 7.60
N PRO A 205 -11.43 17.98 8.63
CA PRO A 205 -10.82 19.31 8.66
C PRO A 205 -9.30 19.24 8.69
N LEU A 206 -8.69 18.27 9.36
CA LEU A 206 -7.24 18.07 9.33
C LEU A 206 -6.75 17.77 7.92
N ALA A 207 -7.43 16.89 7.18
CA ALA A 207 -7.09 16.59 5.79
C ALA A 207 -7.33 17.80 4.88
N ALA A 208 -8.46 18.50 5.03
CA ALA A 208 -8.82 19.65 4.20
C ALA A 208 -7.83 20.80 4.40
N VAL A 209 -7.60 21.22 5.66
CA VAL A 209 -6.65 22.29 5.97
C VAL A 209 -5.24 21.87 5.56
N GLY A 210 -4.84 20.63 5.87
CA GLY A 210 -3.53 20.12 5.53
C GLY A 210 -3.26 20.13 4.02
N CYS A 211 -4.15 19.55 3.22
CA CYS A 211 -3.99 19.51 1.78
C CYS A 211 -4.06 20.92 1.16
N VAL A 212 -5.09 21.71 1.49
CA VAL A 212 -5.26 23.05 0.88
C VAL A 212 -4.08 23.96 1.22
N ALA A 213 -3.69 24.04 2.50
CA ALA A 213 -2.60 24.93 2.91
C ALA A 213 -1.25 24.48 2.32
N ALA A 214 -0.94 23.18 2.36
CA ALA A 214 0.32 22.67 1.82
C ALA A 214 0.45 22.93 0.31
N PHE A 215 -0.58 22.62 -0.47
CA PHE A 215 -0.55 22.84 -1.92
C PHE A 215 -0.63 24.32 -2.30
N PHE A 216 -1.33 25.13 -1.52
CA PHE A 216 -1.32 26.58 -1.69
C PHE A 216 0.11 27.13 -1.50
N GLY A 217 0.77 26.81 -0.38
CA GLY A 217 2.15 27.22 -0.12
C GLY A 217 3.14 26.73 -1.19
N ALA A 218 2.96 25.51 -1.72
CA ALA A 218 3.77 25.02 -2.82
C ALA A 218 3.52 25.79 -4.13
N ALA A 219 2.28 26.18 -4.41
CA ALA A 219 1.94 26.99 -5.59
C ALA A 219 2.52 28.40 -5.55
N GLU A 220 2.60 29.03 -4.36
CA GLU A 220 3.18 30.35 -4.15
C GLU A 220 4.70 30.39 -4.39
N LEU A 221 5.40 29.26 -4.38
CA LEU A 221 6.84 29.17 -4.71
C LEU A 221 7.20 29.66 -6.10
N LEU A 222 6.25 29.74 -7.03
CA LEU A 222 6.49 30.25 -8.38
C LEU A 222 6.62 31.77 -8.42
N THR A 223 6.07 32.47 -7.44
CA THR A 223 5.97 33.94 -7.41
C THR A 223 6.66 34.58 -6.21
N HIS A 224 6.83 33.82 -5.13
CA HIS A 224 7.36 34.32 -3.87
C HIS A 224 8.64 33.56 -3.45
N ARG A 225 9.43 34.18 -2.55
CA ARG A 225 10.63 33.56 -1.99
C ARG A 225 10.25 32.41 -1.07
N PHE A 226 11.06 31.35 -1.03
CA PHE A 226 10.85 30.17 -0.18
C PHE A 226 10.64 30.53 1.29
N LEU A 227 11.47 31.46 1.85
CA LEU A 227 11.36 31.92 3.23
C LEU A 227 10.34 33.03 3.44
N GLY A 228 9.56 33.41 2.42
CA GLY A 228 8.46 34.36 2.57
C GLY A 228 7.35 33.77 3.45
N ALA A 229 6.77 34.58 4.33
CA ALA A 229 5.68 34.10 5.22
C ALA A 229 4.49 33.55 4.42
N GLU A 230 4.22 34.11 3.26
CA GLU A 230 3.13 33.72 2.34
C GLU A 230 3.33 32.32 1.75
N THR A 231 4.57 31.85 1.66
CA THR A 231 4.94 30.54 1.15
C THR A 231 5.16 29.55 2.28
N ILE A 232 6.08 29.89 3.24
CA ILE A 232 6.55 28.92 4.23
C ILE A 232 5.49 28.60 5.28
N ALA A 233 4.69 29.59 5.68
CA ALA A 233 3.66 29.39 6.71
C ALA A 233 2.56 28.41 6.24
N PRO A 234 1.91 28.58 5.06
CA PRO A 234 0.91 27.63 4.60
C PRO A 234 1.55 26.30 4.22
N LEU A 235 2.75 26.27 3.63
CA LEU A 235 3.43 25.02 3.27
C LEU A 235 3.73 24.15 4.49
N LEU A 236 4.45 24.71 5.48
CA LEU A 236 4.80 23.97 6.70
C LEU A 236 3.58 23.72 7.60
N GLY A 237 2.67 24.69 7.70
CA GLY A 237 1.42 24.53 8.44
C GLY A 237 0.55 23.41 7.86
N GLY A 238 0.44 23.34 6.53
CA GLY A 238 -0.27 22.28 5.83
C GLY A 238 0.38 20.92 6.00
N LEU A 239 1.70 20.83 5.82
CA LEU A 239 2.44 19.57 6.05
C LEU A 239 2.36 19.12 7.51
N ALA A 240 2.41 20.06 8.47
CA ALA A 240 2.20 19.76 9.89
C ALA A 240 0.79 19.22 10.16
N ALA A 241 -0.24 19.79 9.54
CA ALA A 241 -1.61 19.30 9.66
C ALA A 241 -1.76 17.87 9.09
N ILE A 242 -1.12 17.57 7.95
CA ILE A 242 -1.07 16.21 7.40
C ILE A 242 -0.33 15.25 8.34
N ALA A 243 0.78 15.69 8.93
CA ALA A 243 1.52 14.87 9.91
C ALA A 243 0.66 14.62 11.17
N ILE A 244 -0.05 15.65 11.66
CA ILE A 244 -1.00 15.52 12.78
C ILE A 244 -2.13 14.55 12.41
N LEU A 245 -2.66 14.61 11.19
CA LEU A 245 -3.65 13.65 10.70
C LEU A 245 -3.11 12.21 10.77
N ILE A 246 -1.88 11.97 10.31
CA ILE A 246 -1.26 10.64 10.34
C ILE A 246 -1.09 10.16 11.79
N VAL A 247 -0.59 11.00 12.69
CA VAL A 247 -0.42 10.66 14.11
C VAL A 247 -1.78 10.42 14.78
N TYR A 248 -2.78 11.24 14.47
CA TYR A 248 -4.14 11.06 14.94
C TYR A 248 -4.73 9.73 14.50
N GLN A 249 -4.63 9.40 13.20
CA GLN A 249 -5.10 8.12 12.64
C GLN A 249 -4.34 6.91 13.20
N PHE A 250 -3.06 7.08 13.56
CA PHE A 250 -2.28 6.02 14.21
C PHE A 250 -2.78 5.71 15.64
N ARG A 251 -3.27 6.72 16.37
CA ARG A 251 -3.69 6.60 17.78
C ARG A 251 -5.18 6.32 17.96
N THR A 252 -6.00 6.65 16.99
CA THR A 252 -7.46 6.50 17.07
C THR A 252 -7.86 5.01 17.07
N LYS A 253 -8.89 4.67 17.88
CA LYS A 253 -9.40 3.28 17.99
C LYS A 253 -10.10 2.81 16.71
N HIS A 254 -10.80 3.71 16.03
CA HIS A 254 -11.52 3.45 14.77
C HIS A 254 -10.98 4.35 13.66
N PRO A 255 -9.73 4.10 13.17
CA PRO A 255 -9.11 4.98 12.20
C PRO A 255 -9.80 4.89 10.84
N LEU A 256 -9.91 6.02 10.15
CA LEU A 256 -10.39 6.09 8.77
C LEU A 256 -9.34 5.49 7.81
N LEU A 257 -8.06 5.81 8.03
CA LEU A 257 -6.93 5.32 7.24
C LEU A 257 -6.18 4.21 7.97
N ALA A 258 -5.67 3.22 7.26
CA ALA A 258 -4.96 2.08 7.83
C ALA A 258 -3.51 2.41 8.26
N VAL A 259 -3.28 3.58 8.86
CA VAL A 259 -1.94 4.12 9.19
C VAL A 259 -1.17 3.16 10.10
N ARG A 260 -1.82 2.65 11.16
CA ARG A 260 -1.16 1.78 12.13
C ARG A 260 -0.67 0.48 11.48
N ALA A 261 -1.52 -0.18 10.68
CA ALA A 261 -1.16 -1.42 9.98
C ALA A 261 0.01 -1.18 9.00
N MET A 262 0.04 -0.01 8.37
CA MET A 262 1.07 0.36 7.39
C MET A 262 2.42 0.69 8.03
N LEU A 263 2.44 1.39 9.15
CA LEU A 263 3.69 1.87 9.78
C LEU A 263 4.26 0.90 10.83
N THR A 264 3.51 -0.11 11.27
CA THR A 264 4.02 -1.12 12.22
C THR A 264 4.56 -2.37 11.54
N SER A 265 4.33 -2.52 10.24
CA SER A 265 4.67 -3.70 9.44
C SER A 265 5.72 -3.36 8.38
N THR A 266 6.68 -4.24 8.15
CA THR A 266 7.87 -4.00 7.32
C THR A 266 7.53 -3.78 5.84
N MET A 267 6.75 -4.70 5.24
CA MET A 267 6.48 -4.64 3.79
C MET A 267 5.61 -3.43 3.40
N PRO A 268 4.53 -3.10 4.13
CA PRO A 268 3.78 -1.88 3.88
C PRO A 268 4.63 -0.61 4.03
N ALA A 269 5.41 -0.50 5.11
CA ALA A 269 6.27 0.66 5.33
C ALA A 269 7.31 0.84 4.21
N ALA A 270 7.93 -0.26 3.76
CA ALA A 270 8.86 -0.25 2.64
C ALA A 270 8.17 0.17 1.33
N GLY A 271 6.95 -0.35 1.07
CA GLY A 271 6.13 0.03 -0.08
C GLY A 271 5.78 1.52 -0.09
N ILE A 272 5.41 2.10 1.06
CA ILE A 272 5.16 3.55 1.19
C ILE A 272 6.41 4.34 0.82
N VAL A 273 7.55 4.06 1.46
CA VAL A 273 8.81 4.79 1.22
C VAL A 273 9.17 4.77 -0.26
N LEU A 274 9.13 3.59 -0.88
CA LEU A 274 9.46 3.45 -2.30
C LEU A 274 8.46 4.20 -3.19
N ALA A 275 7.16 4.06 -2.95
CA ALA A 275 6.13 4.71 -3.78
C ALA A 275 6.20 6.24 -3.72
N LEU A 276 6.47 6.82 -2.54
CA LEU A 276 6.63 8.27 -2.37
C LEU A 276 7.86 8.77 -3.12
N CYS A 277 9.01 8.14 -2.91
CA CYS A 277 10.26 8.53 -3.55
C CYS A 277 10.18 8.37 -5.07
N ALA A 278 9.60 7.27 -5.56
CA ALA A 278 9.41 7.03 -6.98
C ALA A 278 8.51 8.08 -7.63
N ALA A 279 7.35 8.35 -7.04
CA ALA A 279 6.40 9.33 -7.56
C ALA A 279 6.98 10.75 -7.56
N GLY A 280 7.60 11.18 -6.45
CA GLY A 280 8.21 12.49 -6.34
C GLY A 280 9.37 12.68 -7.32
N ALA A 281 10.27 11.71 -7.41
CA ALA A 281 11.44 11.77 -8.28
C ALA A 281 11.07 11.74 -9.78
N SER A 282 10.16 10.83 -10.20
CA SER A 282 9.76 10.69 -11.61
C SER A 282 9.04 11.92 -12.13
N VAL A 283 8.00 12.39 -11.41
CA VAL A 283 7.21 13.56 -11.84
C VAL A 283 8.09 14.81 -11.89
N SER A 284 8.98 14.98 -10.88
CA SER A 284 9.90 16.12 -10.89
C SER A 284 10.91 16.05 -12.03
N ALA A 285 11.52 14.90 -12.29
CA ALA A 285 12.50 14.75 -13.35
C ALA A 285 11.89 15.04 -14.74
N THR A 286 10.72 14.47 -15.03
CA THR A 286 10.02 14.71 -16.30
C THR A 286 9.60 16.17 -16.43
N ALA A 287 9.01 16.78 -15.39
CA ALA A 287 8.55 18.17 -15.42
C ALA A 287 9.70 19.17 -15.60
N LEU A 288 10.80 18.99 -14.84
CA LEU A 288 11.96 19.90 -14.90
C LEU A 288 12.70 19.81 -16.23
N THR A 289 12.88 18.58 -16.75
CA THR A 289 13.52 18.38 -18.07
C THR A 289 12.66 18.93 -19.20
N ALA A 290 11.34 18.70 -19.16
CA ALA A 290 10.43 19.24 -20.15
C ALA A 290 10.39 20.78 -20.11
N ALA A 291 10.43 21.38 -18.92
CA ALA A 291 10.53 22.84 -18.77
C ALA A 291 11.83 23.40 -19.33
N ALA A 292 12.98 22.75 -19.10
CA ALA A 292 14.28 23.15 -19.65
C ALA A 292 14.32 23.07 -21.18
N LEU A 293 13.58 22.12 -21.79
CA LEU A 293 13.51 21.94 -23.23
C LEU A 293 12.45 22.82 -23.90
N THR A 294 11.59 23.48 -23.13
CA THR A 294 10.58 24.41 -23.67
C THR A 294 11.28 25.59 -24.37
N GLY A 295 10.88 25.84 -25.59
CA GLY A 295 11.51 26.87 -26.47
C GLY A 295 12.64 26.36 -27.36
N HIS A 296 13.24 25.19 -27.07
CA HIS A 296 14.23 24.56 -27.96
C HIS A 296 13.57 23.69 -29.03
N TYR A 297 12.39 23.17 -28.76
CA TYR A 297 11.62 22.31 -29.67
C TYR A 297 10.19 22.84 -29.82
N SER A 298 9.54 22.51 -30.95
CA SER A 298 8.10 22.73 -31.08
C SER A 298 7.32 21.89 -30.06
N PRO A 299 6.14 22.35 -29.63
CA PRO A 299 5.36 21.62 -28.59
C PRO A 299 5.10 20.17 -28.92
N ILE A 300 4.77 19.84 -30.17
CA ILE A 300 4.55 18.46 -30.61
C ILE A 300 5.86 17.65 -30.59
N HIS A 301 6.97 18.22 -31.02
CA HIS A 301 8.25 17.53 -31.03
C HIS A 301 8.67 17.21 -29.60
N LEU A 302 8.54 18.20 -28.69
CA LEU A 302 8.79 17.97 -27.25
C LEU A 302 7.91 16.84 -26.69
N GLY A 303 6.61 16.86 -27.02
CA GLY A 303 5.69 15.78 -26.61
C GLY A 303 6.11 14.40 -27.13
N LEU A 304 6.59 14.32 -28.37
CA LEU A 304 7.06 13.05 -28.96
C LEU A 304 8.35 12.54 -28.32
N LEU A 305 9.22 13.42 -27.80
CA LEU A 305 10.42 13.02 -27.06
C LEU A 305 10.08 12.29 -25.73
N TYR A 306 8.88 12.52 -25.19
CA TYR A 306 8.39 11.80 -23.99
C TYR A 306 7.50 10.59 -24.32
N LEU A 307 7.21 10.30 -25.59
CA LEU A 307 6.42 9.12 -25.95
C LEU A 307 7.01 7.78 -25.48
N PRO A 308 8.35 7.56 -25.44
CA PRO A 308 8.92 6.34 -24.88
C PRO A 308 8.57 6.11 -23.41
N GLU A 309 8.24 7.16 -22.64
CA GLU A 309 7.77 7.02 -21.24
C GLU A 309 6.47 6.22 -21.19
N ALA A 310 5.53 6.50 -22.11
CA ALA A 310 4.29 5.72 -22.21
C ALA A 310 4.56 4.26 -22.64
N GLY A 311 5.49 4.04 -23.57
CA GLY A 311 5.93 2.70 -23.98
C GLY A 311 6.49 1.91 -22.79
N GLY A 312 7.35 2.53 -21.99
CA GLY A 312 7.91 1.93 -20.76
C GLY A 312 6.82 1.58 -19.74
N ALA A 313 5.85 2.47 -19.52
CA ALA A 313 4.73 2.23 -18.62
C ALA A 313 3.84 1.07 -19.08
N VAL A 314 3.59 0.92 -20.38
CA VAL A 314 2.81 -0.21 -20.93
C VAL A 314 3.58 -1.52 -20.79
N ILE A 315 4.86 -1.55 -21.11
CA ILE A 315 5.71 -2.75 -20.95
C ILE A 315 5.68 -3.23 -19.50
N THR A 316 5.89 -2.32 -18.55
CA THR A 316 5.88 -2.66 -17.13
C THR A 316 4.50 -3.06 -16.62
N ALA A 317 3.42 -2.51 -17.15
CA ALA A 317 2.07 -2.95 -16.84
C ALA A 317 1.86 -4.43 -17.22
N ILE A 318 2.28 -4.82 -18.43
CA ILE A 318 2.20 -6.22 -18.90
C ILE A 318 3.07 -7.13 -18.01
N LEU A 319 4.30 -6.72 -17.72
CA LEU A 319 5.21 -7.47 -16.86
C LEU A 319 4.66 -7.60 -15.42
N LEU A 320 4.02 -6.58 -14.88
CA LEU A 320 3.34 -6.65 -13.59
C LEU A 320 2.26 -7.74 -13.58
N GLY A 321 1.44 -7.82 -14.64
CA GLY A 321 0.47 -8.90 -14.79
C GLY A 321 1.10 -10.30 -14.78
N VAL A 322 2.35 -10.44 -15.24
CA VAL A 322 3.08 -11.73 -15.21
C VAL A 322 3.64 -12.05 -13.81
N VAL A 323 4.10 -11.03 -13.07
CA VAL A 323 4.80 -11.25 -11.79
C VAL A 323 3.91 -11.16 -10.56
N ILE A 324 2.68 -10.63 -10.68
CA ILE A 324 1.81 -10.32 -9.53
C ILE A 324 1.50 -11.54 -8.65
N ASN A 325 1.47 -12.74 -9.22
CA ASN A 325 1.21 -14.00 -8.51
C ASN A 325 2.51 -14.73 -8.10
N LYS A 326 3.68 -14.07 -8.23
CA LYS A 326 4.98 -14.68 -8.00
C LYS A 326 5.76 -13.95 -6.91
N ARG A 327 6.75 -14.62 -6.34
CA ARG A 327 7.73 -14.02 -5.43
C ARG A 327 8.47 -12.83 -6.06
N ALA A 328 8.56 -12.80 -7.39
CA ALA A 328 9.20 -11.73 -8.15
C ALA A 328 8.56 -10.37 -7.95
N LEU A 329 7.29 -10.30 -7.50
CA LEU A 329 6.60 -9.04 -7.19
C LEU A 329 7.37 -8.19 -6.17
N HIS A 330 8.03 -8.79 -5.19
CA HIS A 330 8.82 -8.07 -4.19
C HIS A 330 10.08 -7.38 -4.74
N TYR A 331 10.68 -7.95 -5.78
CA TYR A 331 11.89 -7.39 -6.43
C TYR A 331 11.54 -6.37 -7.51
N PHE A 332 10.33 -6.43 -8.05
CA PHE A 332 9.90 -5.61 -9.17
C PHE A 332 9.99 -4.10 -8.88
N PRO A 333 9.56 -3.59 -7.71
CA PRO A 333 9.71 -2.18 -7.37
C PRO A 333 11.17 -1.72 -7.27
N VAL A 334 12.06 -2.58 -6.78
CA VAL A 334 13.49 -2.24 -6.66
C VAL A 334 14.12 -2.13 -8.04
N VAL A 335 13.82 -3.06 -8.94
CA VAL A 335 14.27 -2.98 -10.35
C VAL A 335 13.72 -1.73 -11.02
N GLY A 336 12.45 -1.37 -10.76
CA GLY A 336 11.86 -0.13 -11.23
C GLY A 336 12.62 1.11 -10.76
N MET A 337 13.06 1.16 -9.47
CA MET A 337 13.87 2.26 -8.95
C MET A 337 15.23 2.38 -9.63
N VAL A 338 15.86 1.28 -10.00
CA VAL A 338 17.11 1.29 -10.77
C VAL A 338 16.89 1.93 -12.15
N PHE A 339 15.82 1.54 -12.86
CA PHE A 339 15.48 2.15 -14.15
C PHE A 339 15.14 3.63 -14.02
N LEU A 340 14.39 4.02 -12.99
CA LEU A 340 14.06 5.41 -12.71
C LEU A 340 15.32 6.24 -12.44
N ALA A 341 16.19 5.75 -11.56
CA ALA A 341 17.47 6.41 -11.27
C ALA A 341 18.35 6.55 -12.53
N ALA A 342 18.41 5.50 -13.36
CA ALA A 342 19.14 5.55 -14.63
C ALA A 342 18.54 6.58 -15.59
N GLY A 343 17.20 6.66 -15.71
CA GLY A 343 16.53 7.69 -16.52
C GLY A 343 16.84 9.11 -16.07
N ILE A 344 16.77 9.37 -14.75
CA ILE A 344 17.12 10.68 -14.16
C ILE A 344 18.61 11.00 -14.39
N ALA A 345 19.51 10.03 -14.26
CA ALA A 345 20.93 10.20 -14.52
C ALA A 345 21.19 10.57 -16.00
N VAL A 346 20.50 9.94 -16.94
CA VAL A 346 20.59 10.28 -18.38
C VAL A 346 20.13 11.72 -18.62
N PHE A 347 19.00 12.13 -18.05
CA PHE A 347 18.56 13.53 -18.11
C PHE A 347 19.62 14.46 -17.53
N ARG A 348 20.19 14.14 -16.39
CA ARG A 348 21.16 15.00 -15.67
C ARG A 348 22.47 15.18 -16.45
N ILE A 349 23.01 14.13 -17.05
CA ILE A 349 24.30 14.18 -17.77
C ILE A 349 24.20 15.03 -19.04
N HIS A 350 23.01 15.13 -19.65
CA HIS A 350 22.80 15.72 -20.96
C HIS A 350 21.90 16.98 -20.94
N VAL A 351 21.83 17.71 -19.82
CA VAL A 351 21.10 19.00 -19.77
C VAL A 351 22.02 20.15 -20.29
N PRO A 352 21.57 20.97 -21.25
CA PRO A 352 20.37 20.88 -22.07
C PRO A 352 20.40 19.63 -22.97
N SER A 353 19.36 18.81 -22.93
CA SER A 353 19.45 17.44 -23.42
C SER A 353 19.45 17.35 -24.95
N SER A 354 20.24 16.40 -25.47
CA SER A 354 20.11 15.93 -26.84
C SER A 354 18.79 15.14 -26.99
N GLN A 355 18.23 15.10 -28.23
CA GLN A 355 17.04 14.30 -28.51
C GLN A 355 17.18 12.85 -28.09
N ALA A 356 18.33 12.23 -28.39
CA ALA A 356 18.61 10.84 -28.02
C ALA A 356 18.58 10.63 -26.48
N ALA A 357 19.17 11.55 -25.71
CA ALA A 357 19.17 11.47 -24.26
C ALA A 357 17.75 11.63 -23.69
N THR A 358 16.93 12.52 -24.25
CA THR A 358 15.53 12.68 -23.82
C THR A 358 14.71 11.43 -24.11
N LEU A 359 14.84 10.83 -25.30
CA LEU A 359 14.16 9.58 -25.67
C LEU A 359 14.57 8.41 -24.76
N ILE A 360 15.87 8.24 -24.48
CA ILE A 360 16.38 7.18 -23.61
C ILE A 360 15.94 7.44 -22.17
N GLY A 361 16.14 8.65 -21.67
CA GLY A 361 15.79 9.03 -20.29
C GLY A 361 14.29 8.90 -20.03
N SER A 362 13.43 9.34 -20.93
CA SER A 362 11.98 9.19 -20.82
C SER A 362 11.55 7.72 -20.85
N GLY A 363 12.11 6.90 -21.74
CA GLY A 363 11.83 5.46 -21.78
C GLY A 363 12.21 4.74 -20.49
N LEU A 364 13.41 5.02 -19.96
CA LEU A 364 13.86 4.45 -18.68
C LEU A 364 12.99 4.94 -17.51
N SER A 365 12.61 6.24 -17.50
CA SER A 365 11.72 6.80 -16.48
C SER A 365 10.33 6.16 -16.52
N GLY A 366 9.79 5.88 -17.72
CA GLY A 366 8.51 5.19 -17.88
C GLY A 366 8.54 3.76 -17.37
N ILE A 367 9.62 3.00 -17.66
CA ILE A 367 9.84 1.67 -17.08
C ILE A 367 9.92 1.80 -15.55
N GLY A 368 10.70 2.76 -15.05
CA GLY A 368 10.87 3.01 -13.64
C GLY A 368 9.54 3.33 -12.92
N LEU A 369 8.77 4.25 -13.47
CA LEU A 369 7.49 4.68 -12.90
C LEU A 369 6.46 3.54 -12.85
N GLY A 370 6.29 2.84 -13.98
CA GLY A 370 5.33 1.73 -14.07
C GLY A 370 5.72 0.50 -13.23
N ALA A 371 7.03 0.30 -13.00
CA ALA A 371 7.52 -0.81 -12.18
C ALA A 371 7.61 -0.49 -10.67
N THR A 372 7.36 0.75 -10.23
CA THR A 372 7.54 1.15 -8.83
C THR A 372 6.23 1.31 -8.08
N VAL A 373 5.41 2.29 -8.45
CA VAL A 373 4.28 2.76 -7.61
C VAL A 373 3.17 1.71 -7.48
N VAL A 374 2.63 1.19 -8.59
CA VAL A 374 1.56 0.17 -8.51
C VAL A 374 2.05 -1.14 -7.91
N PRO A 375 3.23 -1.67 -8.26
CA PRO A 375 3.78 -2.83 -7.56
C PRO A 375 3.96 -2.62 -6.06
N ALA A 376 4.42 -1.44 -5.62
CA ALA A 376 4.53 -1.10 -4.20
C ALA A 376 3.17 -1.05 -3.50
N LEU A 377 2.12 -0.54 -4.18
CA LEU A 377 0.74 -0.61 -3.70
C LEU A 377 0.28 -2.06 -3.46
N PHE A 378 0.62 -2.98 -4.38
CA PHE A 378 0.30 -4.40 -4.19
C PHE A 378 1.14 -5.05 -3.08
N VAL A 379 2.43 -4.72 -2.97
CA VAL A 379 3.27 -5.19 -1.87
C VAL A 379 2.68 -4.76 -0.52
N ALA A 380 2.26 -3.51 -0.40
CA ALA A 380 1.63 -3.00 0.80
C ALA A 380 0.22 -3.58 1.03
N GLY A 381 -0.61 -3.60 -0.01
CA GLY A 381 -2.00 -4.05 0.06
C GLY A 381 -2.15 -5.53 0.38
N PHE A 382 -1.30 -6.39 -0.19
CA PHE A 382 -1.30 -7.83 0.09
C PHE A 382 -0.76 -8.19 1.48
N SER A 383 -0.13 -7.23 2.17
CA SER A 383 0.34 -7.39 3.55
C SER A 383 -0.76 -7.12 4.59
N VAL A 384 -1.94 -6.70 4.17
CA VAL A 384 -3.12 -6.48 5.02
C VAL A 384 -4.30 -7.31 4.52
N ARG A 385 -5.38 -7.38 5.27
CA ARG A 385 -6.59 -8.11 4.85
C ARG A 385 -7.30 -7.38 3.71
N ALA A 386 -7.95 -8.14 2.81
CA ALA A 386 -8.66 -7.59 1.66
C ALA A 386 -9.68 -6.48 2.00
N PRO A 387 -10.48 -6.55 3.10
CA PRO A 387 -11.38 -5.46 3.49
C PRO A 387 -10.67 -4.13 3.81
N ASP A 388 -9.40 -4.18 4.23
CA ASP A 388 -8.62 -2.99 4.58
C ASP A 388 -7.92 -2.37 3.35
N LEU A 389 -7.97 -3.02 2.18
CA LEU A 389 -7.25 -2.61 0.96
C LEU A 389 -7.56 -1.16 0.53
N GLN A 390 -8.82 -0.76 0.63
CA GLN A 390 -9.24 0.59 0.28
C GLN A 390 -8.60 1.65 1.19
N ARG A 391 -8.49 1.36 2.49
CA ARG A 391 -7.86 2.24 3.49
C ARG A 391 -6.35 2.36 3.28
N VAL A 392 -5.73 1.26 2.83
CA VAL A 392 -4.31 1.22 2.46
C VAL A 392 -4.04 2.05 1.22
N PHE A 393 -4.86 1.87 0.18
CA PHE A 393 -4.72 2.66 -1.05
C PHE A 393 -4.90 4.15 -0.78
N ALA A 394 -5.87 4.53 0.07
CA ALA A 394 -6.10 5.92 0.40
C ALA A 394 -4.90 6.61 1.07
N ILE A 395 -4.25 5.97 2.04
CA ILE A 395 -3.07 6.56 2.71
C ILE A 395 -1.88 6.66 1.77
N ILE A 396 -1.63 5.63 0.95
CA ILE A 396 -0.53 5.66 -0.01
C ILE A 396 -0.77 6.73 -1.07
N GLU A 397 -1.99 6.83 -1.60
CA GLU A 397 -2.34 7.84 -2.60
C GLU A 397 -2.30 9.27 -2.05
N LEU A 398 -2.74 9.48 -0.80
CA LEU A 398 -2.59 10.78 -0.12
C LEU A 398 -1.11 11.20 -0.08
N LEU A 399 -0.26 10.33 0.45
CA LEU A 399 1.16 10.63 0.60
C LEU A 399 1.86 10.74 -0.76
N ARG A 400 1.50 9.88 -1.73
CA ARG A 400 2.00 9.93 -3.10
C ARG A 400 1.63 11.24 -3.80
N ALA A 401 0.39 11.72 -3.65
CA ALA A 401 -0.04 12.99 -4.22
C ALA A 401 0.77 14.17 -3.65
N VAL A 402 1.00 14.17 -2.34
CA VAL A 402 1.85 15.17 -1.68
C VAL A 402 3.27 15.12 -2.28
N ALA A 403 3.90 13.93 -2.35
CA ALA A 403 5.25 13.79 -2.89
C ALA A 403 5.33 14.18 -4.39
N ALA A 404 4.41 13.69 -5.22
CA ALA A 404 4.45 13.89 -6.66
C ALA A 404 4.21 15.36 -7.07
N PHE A 405 3.23 16.03 -6.45
CA PHE A 405 2.79 17.32 -6.90
C PHE A 405 3.44 18.51 -6.18
N MET A 406 3.96 18.30 -4.95
CA MET A 406 4.63 19.37 -4.21
C MET A 406 6.14 19.43 -4.47
N LEU A 407 6.75 18.30 -4.80
CA LEU A 407 8.20 18.26 -5.01
C LEU A 407 8.63 19.06 -6.26
N VAL A 408 7.81 19.07 -7.31
CA VAL A 408 8.09 19.81 -8.57
C VAL A 408 8.32 21.30 -8.31
N PRO A 409 7.36 22.08 -7.74
CA PRO A 409 7.57 23.51 -7.51
C PRO A 409 8.70 23.78 -6.50
N VAL A 410 8.89 22.92 -5.50
CA VAL A 410 9.99 23.03 -4.53
C VAL A 410 11.35 22.88 -5.21
N LEU A 411 11.55 21.86 -6.03
CA LEU A 411 12.80 21.63 -6.75
C LEU A 411 13.06 22.68 -7.84
N ALA A 412 12.00 23.11 -8.55
CA ALA A 412 12.10 24.18 -9.55
C ALA A 412 12.56 25.49 -8.91
N HIS A 413 11.94 25.89 -7.81
CA HIS A 413 12.31 27.10 -7.06
C HIS A 413 13.74 27.00 -6.50
N PHE A 414 14.09 25.87 -5.88
CA PHE A 414 15.45 25.66 -5.34
C PHE A 414 16.50 25.71 -6.46
N GLY A 415 16.26 25.05 -7.58
CA GLY A 415 17.14 25.11 -8.74
C GLY A 415 17.32 26.54 -9.27
N ALA A 416 16.24 27.29 -9.40
CA ALA A 416 16.28 28.67 -9.86
C ALA A 416 17.05 29.60 -8.92
N THR A 417 17.00 29.36 -7.61
CA THR A 417 17.67 30.23 -6.61
C THR A 417 19.15 29.89 -6.41
N VAL A 418 19.54 28.63 -6.56
CA VAL A 418 20.91 28.15 -6.26
C VAL A 418 21.76 27.99 -7.53
N GLY A 419 21.14 27.75 -8.68
CA GLY A 419 21.84 27.34 -9.89
C GLY A 419 22.62 28.44 -10.62
N GLY A 420 22.33 29.72 -10.40
CA GLY A 420 22.96 30.83 -11.13
C GLY A 420 22.60 30.94 -12.62
N SER A 421 22.18 29.84 -13.25
CA SER A 421 21.60 29.77 -14.58
C SER A 421 20.47 28.73 -14.62
N PRO A 422 19.51 28.83 -15.57
CA PRO A 422 18.40 27.86 -15.66
C PRO A 422 18.87 26.42 -15.83
N ASP A 423 19.90 26.19 -16.65
CA ASP A 423 20.43 24.85 -16.90
C ASP A 423 21.15 24.26 -15.67
N ALA A 424 21.98 25.08 -15.00
CA ALA A 424 22.63 24.67 -13.75
C ALA A 424 21.60 24.39 -12.66
N GLY A 425 20.55 25.22 -12.57
CA GLY A 425 19.44 25.04 -11.64
C GLY A 425 18.69 23.73 -11.87
N THR A 426 18.31 23.45 -13.11
CA THR A 426 17.69 22.18 -13.49
C THR A 426 18.63 21.00 -13.17
N GLY A 427 19.92 21.16 -13.44
CA GLY A 427 20.92 20.13 -13.13
C GLY A 427 21.01 19.80 -11.64
N ILE A 428 20.97 20.81 -10.76
CA ILE A 428 20.96 20.61 -9.29
C ILE A 428 19.65 19.91 -8.86
N ALA A 429 18.52 20.37 -9.37
CA ALA A 429 17.22 19.78 -9.06
C ALA A 429 17.15 18.29 -9.47
N LEU A 430 17.73 17.93 -10.61
CA LEU A 430 17.83 16.54 -11.08
C LEU A 430 18.75 15.68 -10.21
N TRP A 431 19.86 16.25 -9.66
CA TRP A 431 20.67 15.54 -8.66
C TRP A 431 19.90 15.22 -7.39
N ILE A 432 19.08 16.17 -6.93
CA ILE A 432 18.21 15.95 -5.76
C ILE A 432 17.15 14.85 -6.08
N ALA A 433 16.50 14.94 -7.26
CA ALA A 433 15.55 13.90 -7.68
C ALA A 433 16.20 12.51 -7.78
N LEU A 434 17.44 12.43 -8.30
CA LEU A 434 18.21 11.19 -8.32
C LEU A 434 18.49 10.67 -6.90
N GLY A 435 18.90 11.56 -5.99
CA GLY A 435 19.12 11.22 -4.57
C GLY A 435 17.86 10.69 -3.91
N ILE A 436 16.69 11.27 -4.20
CA ILE A 436 15.38 10.79 -3.72
C ILE A 436 15.08 9.41 -4.28
N ALA A 437 15.29 9.18 -5.59
CA ALA A 437 15.07 7.87 -6.19
C ALA A 437 15.97 6.81 -5.56
N LEU A 438 17.27 7.07 -5.42
CA LEU A 438 18.21 6.15 -4.80
C LEU A 438 17.86 5.88 -3.33
N SER A 439 17.49 6.92 -2.57
CA SER A 439 17.11 6.76 -1.16
C SER A 439 15.83 5.94 -0.99
N GLY A 440 14.86 6.06 -1.92
CA GLY A 440 13.66 5.24 -1.92
C GLY A 440 13.95 3.75 -2.15
N GLY A 441 14.80 3.44 -3.14
CA GLY A 441 15.22 2.08 -3.42
C GLY A 441 16.04 1.46 -2.28
N LEU A 442 17.05 2.20 -1.78
CA LEU A 442 17.87 1.77 -0.63
C LEU A 442 17.02 1.65 0.64
N GLY A 443 16.09 2.58 0.88
CA GLY A 443 15.18 2.54 2.02
C GLY A 443 14.28 1.30 1.99
N PHE A 444 13.74 0.94 0.83
CA PHE A 444 12.98 -0.30 0.67
C PHE A 444 13.81 -1.54 1.03
N VAL A 445 15.00 -1.66 0.45
CA VAL A 445 15.91 -2.80 0.71
C VAL A 445 16.33 -2.83 2.18
N ALA A 446 16.68 -1.67 2.76
CA ALA A 446 17.08 -1.56 4.16
C ALA A 446 15.95 -1.98 5.11
N LEU A 447 14.70 -1.52 4.86
CA LEU A 447 13.55 -1.92 5.66
C LEU A 447 13.29 -3.42 5.57
N TYR A 448 13.38 -4.03 4.37
CA TYR A 448 13.27 -5.49 4.22
C TYR A 448 14.34 -6.23 5.01
N ALA A 449 15.60 -5.79 4.93
CA ALA A 449 16.71 -6.39 5.63
C ALA A 449 16.58 -6.26 7.16
N LEU A 450 16.29 -5.06 7.66
CA LEU A 450 16.16 -4.75 9.09
C LEU A 450 14.89 -5.36 9.72
N GLY A 451 13.82 -5.50 8.94
CA GLY A 451 12.60 -6.19 9.36
C GLY A 451 12.66 -7.71 9.21
N GLY A 452 13.64 -8.22 8.44
CA GLY A 452 13.73 -9.65 8.12
C GLY A 452 12.62 -10.14 7.18
N ALA A 453 12.06 -9.23 6.35
CA ALA A 453 11.04 -9.59 5.38
C ALA A 453 11.62 -10.48 4.26
N ARG A 454 10.82 -11.44 3.80
CA ARG A 454 11.21 -12.38 2.72
C ARG A 454 10.24 -12.27 1.55
N ALA A 455 10.76 -12.44 0.35
CA ALA A 455 9.93 -12.53 -0.84
C ALA A 455 9.08 -13.81 -0.82
N GLN A 456 7.76 -13.65 -0.85
CA GLN A 456 6.77 -14.72 -0.80
C GLN A 456 5.88 -14.66 -2.04
N ALA A 457 5.35 -15.79 -2.49
CA ALA A 457 4.26 -15.78 -3.44
C ALA A 457 2.95 -15.47 -2.68
N PRO A 458 2.07 -14.61 -3.22
CA PRO A 458 0.83 -14.27 -2.54
C PRO A 458 -0.14 -15.46 -2.52
N ASP A 459 -0.75 -15.73 -1.38
CA ASP A 459 -1.90 -16.61 -1.26
C ASP A 459 -3.18 -15.83 -1.58
N LEU A 460 -3.51 -15.79 -2.87
CA LEU A 460 -4.62 -14.97 -3.37
C LEU A 460 -5.99 -15.52 -2.99
N GLU A 461 -6.12 -16.83 -2.81
CA GLU A 461 -7.41 -17.44 -2.45
C GLU A 461 -7.82 -17.04 -1.04
N ARG A 462 -6.89 -17.11 -0.09
CA ARG A 462 -7.13 -16.64 1.29
C ARG A 462 -7.36 -15.15 1.36
N PHE A 463 -6.58 -14.37 0.60
CA PHE A 463 -6.71 -12.93 0.54
C PHE A 463 -8.09 -12.51 0.02
N LEU A 464 -8.51 -13.05 -1.13
CA LEU A 464 -9.82 -12.73 -1.74
C LEU A 464 -11.00 -13.22 -0.90
N ALA A 465 -10.83 -14.29 -0.12
CA ALA A 465 -11.82 -14.72 0.86
C ALA A 465 -11.95 -13.75 2.06
N GLY A 466 -11.12 -12.71 2.15
CA GLY A 466 -11.16 -11.69 3.20
C GLY A 466 -10.71 -12.17 4.58
N LYS A 467 -10.17 -13.40 4.67
CA LYS A 467 -9.80 -14.04 5.94
C LYS A 467 -8.45 -13.55 6.46
N ASP A 468 -7.45 -13.46 5.58
CA ASP A 468 -6.06 -13.13 5.93
C ASP A 468 -5.40 -12.21 4.90
N ALA A 469 -4.19 -11.70 5.25
CA ALA A 469 -3.29 -11.09 4.28
C ALA A 469 -2.77 -12.15 3.29
N ALA A 470 -2.39 -11.72 2.07
CA ALA A 470 -1.86 -12.65 1.05
C ALA A 470 -0.49 -13.22 1.41
N TRP A 471 0.24 -12.59 2.32
CA TRP A 471 1.52 -13.02 2.89
C TRP A 471 1.76 -12.43 4.27
N TYR A 472 2.74 -13.01 4.96
CA TYR A 472 3.19 -12.50 6.24
C TYR A 472 4.18 -11.34 6.07
N SER A 473 3.89 -10.21 6.70
CA SER A 473 4.81 -9.08 6.83
C SER A 473 5.29 -8.97 8.27
N PRO A 474 6.61 -9.10 8.53
CA PRO A 474 7.13 -9.01 9.90
C PRO A 474 6.96 -7.60 10.48
N PRO A 475 6.97 -7.45 11.82
CA PRO A 475 6.97 -6.15 12.47
C PRO A 475 8.12 -5.26 11.97
N LEU A 476 7.89 -3.95 11.96
CA LEU A 476 8.89 -2.99 11.52
C LEU A 476 10.17 -3.10 12.36
N LEU A 477 11.33 -3.22 11.70
CA LEU A 477 12.65 -3.36 12.31
C LEU A 477 12.79 -4.56 13.25
N ALA A 478 12.00 -5.62 13.07
CA ALA A 478 12.01 -6.79 13.96
C ALA A 478 13.41 -7.39 14.13
N ARG A 479 14.16 -7.54 13.04
CA ARG A 479 15.53 -8.09 13.07
C ARG A 479 16.52 -7.14 13.77
N ALA A 480 16.41 -5.85 13.54
CA ALA A 480 17.27 -4.85 14.18
C ALA A 480 17.03 -4.76 15.69
N ARG A 481 15.77 -4.90 16.13
CA ARG A 481 15.42 -4.93 17.55
C ARG A 481 15.99 -6.16 18.25
N HIS A 482 16.05 -7.31 17.57
CA HIS A 482 16.66 -8.52 18.13
C HIS A 482 18.20 -8.45 18.18
N SER A 483 18.84 -7.78 17.21
CA SER A 483 20.31 -7.59 17.24
C SER A 483 20.78 -6.55 18.26
N GLY A 484 19.94 -5.57 18.60
CA GLY A 484 20.22 -4.59 19.68
C GLY A 484 20.09 -5.18 21.10
N VAL A 485 19.44 -6.33 21.24
CA VAL A 485 19.28 -7.07 22.52
C VAL A 485 20.46 -8.00 22.80
N SER A 486 21.43 -8.15 21.91
CA SER A 486 22.64 -8.94 22.14
C SER A 486 23.61 -8.35 23.20
N GLY A 487 23.26 -7.24 23.85
CA GLY A 487 23.92 -6.74 25.05
C GLY A 487 23.31 -7.24 26.38
N LEU A 488 22.23 -8.03 26.33
CA LEU A 488 21.72 -8.69 27.53
C LEU A 488 22.60 -9.89 27.90
N PRO A 489 22.82 -10.13 29.22
CA PRO A 489 23.66 -11.23 29.71
C PRO A 489 23.18 -12.53 29.07
N SER A 490 24.16 -13.34 28.67
CA SER A 490 23.97 -14.57 27.90
C SER A 490 22.75 -15.35 28.38
N ILE A 491 21.96 -15.91 27.45
CA ILE A 491 20.80 -16.79 27.74
C ILE A 491 21.15 -17.81 28.84
N ARG A 492 22.40 -18.26 28.92
CA ARG A 492 22.91 -19.09 30.02
C ARG A 492 22.82 -18.46 31.42
N LYS A 493 23.02 -17.12 31.52
CA LYS A 493 22.91 -16.42 32.81
C LYS A 493 21.43 -16.21 33.17
N ALA A 494 20.59 -15.85 32.19
CA ALA A 494 19.16 -15.76 32.38
C ALA A 494 18.53 -17.13 32.74
N GLN A 495 19.02 -18.21 32.11
CA GLN A 495 18.62 -19.57 32.47
C GLN A 495 19.11 -19.97 33.87
N ALA A 496 20.35 -19.61 34.27
CA ALA A 496 20.85 -19.85 35.61
C ALA A 496 20.13 -19.02 36.66
N ASP A 497 19.81 -17.75 36.35
CA ASP A 497 19.06 -16.86 37.24
C ASP A 497 17.60 -17.32 37.35
N LEU A 498 16.98 -17.80 36.25
CA LEU A 498 15.64 -18.40 36.23
C LEU A 498 15.63 -19.71 37.04
N ALA A 499 16.58 -20.61 36.83
CA ALA A 499 16.72 -21.85 37.59
C ALA A 499 16.95 -21.60 39.11
N SER A 500 17.73 -20.56 39.43
CA SER A 500 17.95 -20.11 40.82
C SER A 500 16.69 -19.46 41.41
N ALA A 501 15.93 -18.72 40.65
CA ALA A 501 14.63 -18.14 41.06
C ALA A 501 13.57 -19.23 41.29
N TYR A 502 13.52 -20.24 40.42
CA TYR A 502 12.65 -21.42 40.60
C TYR A 502 13.04 -22.28 41.80
N ALA A 503 14.34 -22.46 42.07
CA ALA A 503 14.80 -23.17 43.24
C ALA A 503 14.45 -22.42 44.55
N LYS A 504 14.42 -21.10 44.53
CA LYS A 504 13.99 -20.27 45.69
C LYS A 504 12.46 -20.20 45.84
N ALA A 505 11.70 -20.26 44.72
CA ALA A 505 10.23 -20.23 44.76
C ALA A 505 9.59 -21.54 45.23
N GLY A 506 10.32 -22.64 45.22
CA GLY A 506 9.83 -23.96 45.65
C GLY A 506 9.54 -24.13 47.16
N THR A 507 9.62 -23.05 47.94
CA THR A 507 9.39 -23.09 49.41
C THR A 507 8.19 -22.27 49.90
N THR A 508 7.41 -21.63 49.01
CA THR A 508 6.17 -20.94 49.44
C THR A 508 5.03 -21.33 48.48
N GLY A 509 4.00 -22.00 49.04
CA GLY A 509 2.85 -22.57 48.36
C GLY A 509 1.97 -21.52 47.63
N THR A 510 2.33 -21.17 46.40
CA THR A 510 1.47 -20.53 45.42
C THR A 510 0.80 -21.60 44.55
N PRO A 511 -0.47 -21.45 44.13
CA PRO A 511 -1.13 -22.43 43.27
C PRO A 511 -0.34 -22.66 42.00
N TYR A 512 0.02 -23.92 41.70
CA TYR A 512 0.74 -24.31 40.48
C TYR A 512 -0.07 -23.94 39.24
N ARG A 513 0.47 -23.07 38.42
CA ARG A 513 -0.08 -22.72 37.10
C ARG A 513 0.32 -23.80 36.09
N PRO A 514 -0.61 -24.33 35.24
CA PRO A 514 -0.33 -25.44 34.36
C PRO A 514 0.66 -25.08 33.24
N VAL A 515 1.42 -26.09 32.78
CA VAL A 515 2.21 -26.02 31.56
C VAL A 515 1.31 -26.38 30.38
N LEU A 516 1.26 -25.52 29.33
CA LEU A 516 0.49 -25.78 28.13
C LEU A 516 1.37 -26.39 27.03
N PHE A 517 1.02 -27.57 26.56
CA PHE A 517 1.63 -28.23 25.40
C PHE A 517 0.76 -28.02 24.17
N ALA A 518 1.29 -27.34 23.14
CA ALA A 518 0.66 -27.25 21.83
C ALA A 518 1.00 -28.51 21.03
N TYR A 519 0.01 -29.37 20.78
CA TYR A 519 0.23 -30.70 20.19
C TYR A 519 -0.63 -30.90 18.95
N ASP A 520 0.03 -31.15 17.80
CA ASP A 520 -0.59 -31.35 16.48
C ASP A 520 -0.40 -32.78 15.94
N GLY A 521 0.17 -33.69 16.75
CA GLY A 521 0.49 -35.05 16.35
C GLY A 521 1.86 -35.19 15.67
N SER A 522 2.57 -34.11 15.39
CA SER A 522 3.90 -34.15 14.75
C SER A 522 4.97 -34.72 15.66
N ASP A 523 6.05 -35.26 15.05
CA ASP A 523 7.19 -35.80 15.82
C ASP A 523 7.91 -34.69 16.60
N LEU A 524 7.87 -33.46 16.16
CA LEU A 524 8.42 -32.32 16.87
C LEU A 524 7.60 -31.94 18.10
N ALA A 525 6.29 -32.05 18.05
CA ALA A 525 5.43 -31.84 19.21
C ALA A 525 5.66 -32.97 20.24
N LYS A 526 5.89 -34.21 19.79
CA LYS A 526 6.30 -35.33 20.68
C LYS A 526 7.65 -35.05 21.35
N LEU A 527 8.64 -34.60 20.55
CA LEU A 527 9.97 -34.23 21.05
C LEU A 527 9.89 -33.09 22.07
N ALA A 528 9.00 -32.10 21.83
CA ALA A 528 8.80 -30.97 22.74
C ALA A 528 8.27 -31.43 24.11
N ILE A 529 7.34 -32.39 24.14
CA ILE A 529 6.84 -32.99 25.38
C ILE A 529 7.97 -33.74 26.10
N ASP A 530 8.73 -34.59 25.41
CA ASP A 530 9.84 -35.35 25.98
C ASP A 530 10.94 -34.45 26.58
N GLN A 531 11.34 -33.41 25.82
CA GLN A 531 12.34 -32.46 26.33
C GLN A 531 11.84 -31.65 27.52
N ALA A 532 10.57 -31.22 27.50
CA ALA A 532 9.99 -30.52 28.63
C ALA A 532 9.95 -31.41 29.88
N GLY A 533 9.64 -32.73 29.75
CA GLY A 533 9.68 -33.68 30.84
C GLY A 533 11.06 -33.89 31.47
N ARG A 534 12.13 -33.67 30.68
CA ARG A 534 13.52 -33.69 31.19
C ARG A 534 13.96 -32.36 31.84
N MET A 535 13.28 -31.26 31.51
CA MET A 535 13.66 -29.90 31.97
C MET A 535 12.82 -29.43 33.16
N LEU A 536 11.57 -29.87 33.27
CA LEU A 536 10.61 -29.42 34.27
C LEU A 536 10.47 -30.43 35.40
N ALA A 537 10.03 -29.95 36.55
CA ALA A 537 9.84 -30.83 37.72
C ALA A 537 8.70 -31.83 37.48
N PRO A 538 8.85 -33.10 37.87
CA PRO A 538 7.79 -34.10 37.72
C PRO A 538 6.58 -33.78 38.61
N GLY A 539 5.39 -34.20 38.16
CA GLY A 539 4.14 -34.01 38.91
C GLY A 539 3.47 -32.64 38.70
N GLN A 540 3.99 -31.81 37.77
CA GLN A 540 3.33 -30.55 37.41
C GLN A 540 2.04 -30.80 36.61
N ASP A 541 1.05 -29.90 36.79
CA ASP A 541 -0.15 -29.91 35.99
C ASP A 541 0.14 -29.44 34.57
N ALA A 542 -0.35 -30.16 33.57
CA ALA A 542 -0.16 -29.87 32.18
C ALA A 542 -1.48 -29.90 31.40
N LEU A 543 -1.62 -29.00 30.47
CA LEU A 543 -2.73 -28.93 29.54
C LEU A 543 -2.23 -29.18 28.10
N VAL A 544 -2.70 -30.27 27.48
CA VAL A 544 -2.37 -30.58 26.10
C VAL A 544 -3.47 -30.08 25.17
N VAL A 545 -3.11 -29.17 24.30
CA VAL A 545 -4.05 -28.46 23.41
C VAL A 545 -3.80 -28.86 21.96
N CYS A 546 -4.83 -29.44 21.33
CA CYS A 546 -4.87 -29.63 19.88
C CYS A 546 -5.83 -28.60 19.26
N VAL A 547 -5.33 -27.77 18.36
CA VAL A 547 -6.16 -26.78 17.63
C VAL A 547 -6.58 -27.37 16.30
N TRP A 548 -7.89 -27.40 16.05
CA TRP A 548 -8.45 -27.88 14.79
C TRP A 548 -9.24 -26.78 14.08
N GLN A 549 -9.38 -26.94 12.76
CA GLN A 549 -10.13 -26.02 11.90
C GLN A 549 -11.23 -26.81 11.20
N PRO A 550 -12.44 -26.22 10.98
CA PRO A 550 -13.45 -26.84 10.13
C PRO A 550 -12.92 -27.05 8.72
N ALA A 551 -13.39 -28.10 8.03
CA ALA A 551 -12.91 -28.52 6.72
C ALA A 551 -13.01 -27.44 5.59
N ASP A 552 -13.78 -26.39 5.79
CA ASP A 552 -13.90 -25.25 4.86
C ASP A 552 -12.67 -24.33 4.83
N VAL A 553 -11.69 -24.55 5.67
CA VAL A 553 -10.43 -23.79 5.72
C VAL A 553 -9.28 -24.62 5.16
N GLY A 554 -9.34 -24.88 3.87
CA GLY A 554 -8.26 -25.11 2.94
C GLY A 554 -6.95 -25.80 3.37
N PHE A 555 -6.96 -26.97 4.04
CA PHE A 555 -5.84 -27.89 4.04
C PHE A 555 -6.33 -29.26 3.54
N ARG A 556 -6.03 -29.60 2.27
CA ARG A 556 -6.17 -30.94 1.74
C ARG A 556 -4.88 -31.72 1.99
N PRO A 557 -4.92 -32.83 2.72
CA PRO A 557 -3.96 -33.91 2.50
C PRO A 557 -4.26 -34.54 1.13
N THR A 558 -3.24 -34.78 0.33
CA THR A 558 -3.30 -35.26 -1.05
C THR A 558 -3.91 -36.67 -1.26
N SER A 559 -4.65 -37.23 -0.31
CA SER A 559 -5.16 -38.61 -0.36
C SER A 559 -6.46 -38.90 0.39
N ALA A 560 -7.38 -37.93 0.54
CA ALA A 560 -8.67 -38.21 1.16
C ALA A 560 -9.85 -37.78 0.27
N PRO A 561 -10.96 -38.58 0.19
CA PRO A 561 -12.15 -38.27 -0.61
C PRO A 561 -12.90 -37.07 -0.03
N HIS A 562 -13.75 -36.46 -0.85
CA HIS A 562 -14.61 -35.31 -0.53
C HIS A 562 -15.30 -35.46 0.82
N MET A 563 -15.08 -34.50 1.73
CA MET A 563 -15.79 -34.37 2.99
C MET A 563 -16.71 -33.15 2.93
N ASP A 564 -18.01 -33.40 2.99
CA ASP A 564 -19.07 -32.38 3.12
C ASP A 564 -19.18 -31.87 4.56
N ALA A 565 -19.91 -30.77 4.77
CA ALA A 565 -20.07 -30.07 6.05
C ALA A 565 -20.62 -30.94 7.21
N ASP A 566 -21.14 -32.12 6.95
CA ASP A 566 -21.58 -33.11 7.95
C ASP A 566 -20.42 -33.75 8.74
N ASN A 567 -19.18 -33.55 8.34
CA ASN A 567 -17.98 -34.18 8.94
C ASN A 567 -17.25 -33.30 9.97
N ALA A 568 -17.77 -32.15 10.39
CA ALA A 568 -17.18 -31.34 11.46
C ALA A 568 -17.08 -32.12 12.80
N SER A 569 -18.00 -33.07 13.06
CA SER A 569 -17.94 -33.96 14.20
C SER A 569 -16.80 -34.98 14.15
N GLU A 570 -16.46 -35.48 12.95
CA GLU A 570 -15.35 -36.42 12.76
C GLU A 570 -13.99 -35.73 12.92
N VAL A 571 -13.84 -34.51 12.37
CA VAL A 571 -12.62 -33.69 12.52
C VAL A 571 -12.41 -33.33 13.99
N ARG A 572 -13.47 -32.97 14.68
CA ARG A 572 -13.44 -32.73 16.13
C ARG A 572 -13.01 -33.95 16.89
N MET A 573 -13.63 -35.13 16.65
CA MET A 573 -13.25 -36.39 17.31
C MET A 573 -11.81 -36.79 17.03
N ALA A 574 -11.30 -36.56 15.78
CA ALA A 574 -9.91 -36.80 15.43
C ALA A 574 -8.96 -35.86 16.21
N ALA A 575 -9.34 -34.60 16.39
CA ALA A 575 -8.58 -33.64 17.18
C ALA A 575 -8.59 -33.96 18.67
N GLU A 576 -9.73 -34.40 19.21
CA GLU A 576 -9.86 -34.90 20.59
C GLU A 576 -8.98 -36.13 20.82
N GLY A 577 -8.97 -37.06 19.85
CA GLY A 577 -8.07 -38.22 19.86
C GLY A 577 -6.59 -37.85 19.83
N THR A 578 -6.25 -36.85 18.99
CA THR A 578 -4.87 -36.32 18.92
C THR A 578 -4.46 -35.67 20.23
N ALA A 579 -5.30 -34.83 20.82
CA ALA A 579 -5.06 -34.21 22.13
C ALA A 579 -4.89 -35.25 23.23
N ALA A 580 -5.76 -36.26 23.27
CA ALA A 580 -5.69 -37.34 24.24
C ALA A 580 -4.41 -38.16 24.12
N TYR A 581 -3.96 -38.45 22.89
CA TYR A 581 -2.68 -39.12 22.66
C TYR A 581 -1.50 -38.26 23.14
N GLY A 582 -1.48 -36.97 22.86
CA GLY A 582 -0.50 -36.03 23.39
C GLY A 582 -0.51 -36.00 24.94
N GLY A 583 -1.70 -36.06 25.55
CA GLY A 583 -1.87 -36.22 27.01
C GLY A 583 -1.17 -37.46 27.55
N SER A 584 -1.36 -38.60 26.91
CA SER A 584 -0.70 -39.86 27.34
C SER A 584 0.84 -39.80 27.23
N LEU A 585 1.37 -39.02 26.26
CA LEU A 585 2.81 -38.76 26.14
C LEU A 585 3.32 -37.87 27.29
N ALA A 586 2.59 -36.82 27.61
CA ALA A 586 2.94 -35.92 28.71
C ALA A 586 2.84 -36.62 30.08
N GLU A 587 1.88 -37.53 30.27
CA GLU A 587 1.82 -38.40 31.47
C GLU A 587 3.07 -39.27 31.58
N LYS A 588 3.49 -39.93 30.49
CA LYS A 588 4.74 -40.70 30.45
C LYS A 588 5.97 -39.83 30.70
N ALA A 589 5.93 -38.55 30.36
CA ALA A 589 6.98 -37.59 30.67
C ALA A 589 6.93 -37.03 32.10
N GLY A 590 5.97 -37.48 32.94
CA GLY A 590 5.88 -37.15 34.36
C GLY A 590 4.92 -36.03 34.73
N PHE A 591 4.02 -35.58 33.82
CA PHE A 591 3.04 -34.55 34.11
C PHE A 591 1.67 -35.13 34.51
N ARG A 592 0.86 -34.34 35.22
CA ARG A 592 -0.56 -34.59 35.40
C ARG A 592 -1.36 -33.87 34.32
N THR A 593 -1.98 -34.62 33.42
CA THR A 593 -2.45 -34.02 32.14
C THR A 593 -3.97 -33.85 32.09
N GLN A 594 -4.38 -32.78 31.45
CA GLN A 594 -5.70 -32.59 30.85
C GLN A 594 -5.53 -32.37 29.36
N SER A 595 -6.38 -32.98 28.55
CA SER A 595 -6.34 -32.84 27.09
C SER A 595 -7.57 -32.09 26.58
N VAL A 596 -7.38 -31.15 25.68
CA VAL A 596 -8.47 -30.37 25.11
C VAL A 596 -8.25 -30.14 23.60
N ALA A 597 -9.30 -30.36 22.81
CA ALA A 597 -9.33 -29.95 21.42
C ALA A 597 -10.17 -28.68 21.30
N ILE A 598 -9.59 -27.67 20.62
CA ILE A 598 -10.28 -26.38 20.42
C ILE A 598 -10.39 -26.04 18.95
N GLN A 599 -11.51 -25.42 18.60
CA GLN A 599 -11.70 -24.87 17.27
C GLN A 599 -11.18 -23.44 17.23
N ALA A 600 -10.22 -23.16 16.34
CA ALA A 600 -9.77 -21.79 16.09
C ALA A 600 -9.38 -21.62 14.63
N ALA A 601 -9.68 -20.44 14.07
CA ALA A 601 -9.32 -20.10 12.69
C ALA A 601 -7.80 -19.94 12.49
N VAL A 602 -7.06 -19.64 13.56
CA VAL A 602 -5.59 -19.51 13.56
C VAL A 602 -5.03 -20.29 14.75
N ALA A 603 -4.15 -21.25 14.49
CA ALA A 603 -3.65 -22.16 15.52
C ALA A 603 -2.98 -21.45 16.71
N TRP A 604 -2.09 -20.49 16.45
CA TRP A 604 -1.42 -19.75 17.53
C TRP A 604 -2.39 -18.92 18.38
N SER A 605 -3.42 -18.33 17.78
CA SER A 605 -4.43 -17.55 18.49
C SER A 605 -5.29 -18.44 19.40
N GLY A 606 -5.62 -19.66 18.92
CA GLY A 606 -6.29 -20.65 19.76
C GLY A 606 -5.45 -21.10 20.95
N ILE A 607 -4.16 -21.36 20.73
CA ILE A 607 -3.21 -21.72 21.80
C ILE A 607 -3.13 -20.62 22.86
N LEU A 608 -2.97 -19.36 22.45
CA LEU A 608 -2.89 -18.22 23.37
C LEU A 608 -4.17 -18.01 24.17
N LYS A 609 -5.32 -18.14 23.51
CA LYS A 609 -6.63 -18.03 24.19
C LYS A 609 -6.75 -19.04 25.34
N VAL A 610 -6.38 -20.30 25.09
CA VAL A 610 -6.41 -21.33 26.14
C VAL A 610 -5.35 -21.08 27.22
N ALA A 611 -4.17 -20.60 26.84
CA ALA A 611 -3.13 -20.24 27.80
C ALA A 611 -3.59 -19.13 28.75
N GLU A 612 -4.27 -18.13 28.25
CA GLU A 612 -4.84 -17.02 29.02
C GLU A 612 -6.02 -17.50 29.90
N GLU A 613 -7.00 -18.24 29.32
CA GLU A 613 -8.16 -18.77 30.06
C GLU A 613 -7.78 -19.72 31.20
N ARG A 614 -6.66 -20.41 31.08
CA ARG A 614 -6.17 -21.40 32.06
C ARG A 614 -5.01 -20.90 32.90
N ASP A 615 -4.63 -19.64 32.74
CA ASP A 615 -3.52 -19.00 33.45
C ASP A 615 -2.22 -19.84 33.36
N ALA A 616 -1.87 -20.28 32.14
CA ALA A 616 -0.72 -21.13 31.91
C ALA A 616 0.60 -20.40 32.21
N SER A 617 1.51 -21.04 32.92
CA SER A 617 2.83 -20.49 33.28
C SER A 617 3.83 -20.56 32.12
N LEU A 618 3.69 -21.57 31.28
CA LEU A 618 4.61 -21.89 30.20
C LEU A 618 3.86 -22.52 29.04
N ILE A 619 4.16 -22.09 27.82
CA ILE A 619 3.69 -22.71 26.58
C ILE A 619 4.85 -23.46 25.94
N VAL A 620 4.68 -24.75 25.68
CA VAL A 620 5.68 -25.63 25.06
C VAL A 620 5.20 -26.05 23.67
N LEU A 621 6.03 -25.88 22.66
CA LEU A 621 5.71 -26.25 21.28
C LEU A 621 6.94 -26.66 20.47
N GLY A 622 6.75 -27.55 19.50
CA GLY A 622 7.75 -27.93 18.51
C GLY A 622 7.80 -26.98 17.31
N SER A 623 8.96 -26.78 16.72
CA SER A 623 9.12 -25.98 15.52
C SER A 623 10.15 -26.58 14.56
N HIS A 624 9.81 -26.70 13.27
CA HIS A 624 10.74 -27.19 12.26
C HIS A 624 11.87 -26.21 12.00
N ARG A 625 13.10 -26.71 12.03
CA ARG A 625 14.24 -26.04 11.44
C ARG A 625 14.22 -26.34 9.93
N ARG A 626 14.08 -25.33 9.08
CA ARG A 626 14.28 -25.50 7.65
C ARG A 626 15.79 -25.46 7.33
N ASP A 627 16.27 -26.42 6.55
CA ASP A 627 17.69 -26.61 6.16
C ASP A 627 18.28 -25.54 5.23
N ASP A 628 17.81 -24.30 5.33
CA ASP A 628 18.31 -23.16 4.57
C ASP A 628 19.17 -22.29 5.50
N PRO A 629 20.45 -22.00 5.19
CA PRO A 629 21.38 -21.27 6.07
C PRO A 629 20.91 -19.85 6.47
N LEU A 630 19.84 -19.33 5.87
CA LEU A 630 19.16 -18.08 6.26
C LEU A 630 17.89 -18.30 7.10
N SER A 631 17.53 -19.55 7.47
CA SER A 631 16.25 -19.89 8.08
C SER A 631 16.32 -20.13 9.59
N HIS A 632 16.88 -19.20 10.35
CA HIS A 632 16.77 -19.19 11.82
C HIS A 632 15.40 -18.72 12.33
N LEU A 633 14.29 -19.02 11.66
CA LEU A 633 12.97 -18.57 12.03
C LEU A 633 12.06 -19.72 12.38
N LEU A 634 11.42 -19.58 13.54
CA LEU A 634 10.34 -20.39 14.09
C LEU A 634 9.24 -20.64 13.05
N GLY A 635 8.62 -21.82 13.04
CA GLY A 635 7.42 -22.08 12.24
C GLY A 635 6.31 -21.05 12.52
N SER A 636 5.37 -20.87 11.61
CA SER A 636 4.34 -19.79 11.67
C SER A 636 3.54 -19.81 12.99
N VAL A 637 3.23 -20.98 13.54
CA VAL A 637 2.54 -21.13 14.82
C VAL A 637 3.45 -20.73 15.98
N ALA A 638 4.70 -21.21 15.99
CA ALA A 638 5.67 -20.88 17.01
C ALA A 638 6.00 -19.38 17.04
N ALA A 639 6.18 -18.78 15.85
CA ALA A 639 6.40 -17.34 15.73
C ALA A 639 5.22 -16.53 16.25
N GLY A 640 3.99 -16.95 15.94
CA GLY A 640 2.76 -16.31 16.43
C GLY A 640 2.62 -16.39 17.95
N VAL A 641 2.88 -17.57 18.54
CA VAL A 641 2.85 -17.75 20.00
C VAL A 641 3.91 -16.92 20.70
N VAL A 642 5.17 -16.96 20.23
CA VAL A 642 6.28 -16.17 20.83
C VAL A 642 6.03 -14.66 20.73
N ALA A 643 5.43 -14.19 19.64
CA ALA A 643 5.20 -12.77 19.44
C ALA A 643 4.06 -12.17 20.28
N HIS A 644 3.11 -13.00 20.73
CA HIS A 644 1.88 -12.51 21.38
C HIS A 644 1.61 -13.13 22.76
N SER A 645 2.47 -14.03 23.26
CA SER A 645 2.31 -14.66 24.56
C SER A 645 2.76 -13.75 25.69
N GLU A 646 1.97 -13.67 26.75
CA GLU A 646 2.36 -13.12 28.06
C GLU A 646 3.01 -14.17 28.96
N ALA A 647 2.75 -15.45 28.71
CA ALA A 647 3.38 -16.57 29.39
C ALA A 647 4.77 -16.87 28.80
N GLY A 648 5.63 -17.54 29.57
CA GLY A 648 6.91 -18.05 29.05
C GLY A 648 6.67 -19.02 27.88
N VAL A 649 7.55 -19.01 26.86
CA VAL A 649 7.41 -19.89 25.69
C VAL A 649 8.68 -20.71 25.51
N LEU A 650 8.55 -22.03 25.52
CA LEU A 650 9.61 -22.99 25.22
C LEU A 650 9.39 -23.54 23.81
N VAL A 651 10.29 -23.22 22.88
CA VAL A 651 10.27 -23.75 21.52
C VAL A 651 11.35 -24.78 21.36
N VAL A 652 10.94 -26.01 21.00
CA VAL A 652 11.85 -27.13 20.76
C VAL A 652 12.07 -27.31 19.27
N HIS A 653 13.34 -27.36 18.87
CA HIS A 653 13.77 -27.58 17.49
C HIS A 653 14.40 -28.97 17.35
N SER A 654 14.25 -29.59 16.17
CA SER A 654 14.97 -30.80 15.79
C SER A 654 16.44 -30.52 15.53
#